data_f62296ac40f1f68504ec198241a0a682
#
_entry.id   f62296ac40f1f68504ec198241a0a682
#
_cell.length_a   1.000
_cell.length_b   1.000
_cell.length_c   1.000
_cell.angle_alpha   90.00
_cell.angle_beta   90.00
_cell.angle_gamma   90.00
#
_symmetry.space_group_name_H-M   'P 1'
#
loop_
_entity.id
_entity.type
_entity.pdbx_description
1 polymer ?
#
loop_
_entity_poly.entity_id
_entity_poly.type
_entity_poly.pdbx_seq_one_letter_code
_entity_poly.pdbx_strand_id
1 'polypeptide(L)'
;MIKRTTLIFLTAMIYMSSFVIPANAENGGTEGTKPWMNTMLSAEERTELLLDAMTMEQKIQQIAISRFNENDKGETVVIKRGGTSKYMNGEFAPQGTLPGCEWQDTGRQIRGIEELGIPTIRMTNGGTGVKGGSCGNDPLATGLPSTLAMAATFNRELNYEAGRILGEETRAFAHHVLLGPGMNLVRHPYNGRNYEYFSEDPYLTGTLATEQVKGIQDQGVQAQLKHLAGNEQETERWTMGVQVPSQAMNELYMLPFEMTVKDADPASVMCSFPDVNGTYACDSSELLQDALRDKWGFDGYVMSDRRAIHDTVSAIKAGTNVELDWAPQYYTEEKIQAALDSGEVTVDDIDNLLRPRYIKMIEYGHMDEAYDKFLPEIVDPMINGASARKMAEEGSVLLKNDNSFLPLNGEPKTIALIGVEWFAGEAKMSPRSVRDNNDNVNAPYTVTPKEGLENVIEELGYDTEVTYNDGRDPKAAAKLAAESDVVLLMVGDNPHETADRDTLGLPAIDLNKNPDKEDWVEQEPMIDAVMEANAENTVVVLKTSGTVLMPWLNKVPAVLAAWFPGMEDGNAVANLLYGKVNPSGKLPMTFGATEHEAAFATEEQYPGTRQDTGKVGGPGPYGDGSDQLIAKYTEGLEMGYRWYEANDVKPLFPFGYGLSYTTFEYGDLKVKNVSGEGKGNNGLLSGIDVSFTVTNTGDVAGKEAAQVYLTLPDEAGQPTKRLVNFEKVDLKPGESQRVTVRINHADSNHPFSYFIPEEPDNLANWADGEWATADGKYRVHVGGSSADTPLEKDIPLNFKLSKDDSKGKENENHGNDWNNGNNGNNGIHENNGIHGNKGNHENKGNKGNHENKGNKGNFENKGNKGNFENEGNKGNFENKGNKGNHENKGNHENKGNKGNYENKGNKGDNGNKENKGDNGNNGKWEQWKQLPSIVLWLWGWLMTR
;
A
#
# COMPACT_ATOMS: atom_id res chain seq x y z
N MET A 1 35.67 50.23 -11.22
CA MET A 1 36.16 50.84 -9.96
C MET A 1 35.44 50.17 -8.79
N ILE A 2 36.20 49.42 -8.04
CA ILE A 2 36.24 49.20 -6.57
C ILE A 2 34.98 48.58 -5.96
N LYS A 3 35.00 47.25 -5.68
CA LYS A 3 35.26 46.53 -4.40
C LYS A 3 34.36 46.97 -3.20
N ARG A 4 33.59 46.06 -2.58
CA ARG A 4 34.05 45.11 -1.56
C ARG A 4 32.88 44.30 -0.96
N THR A 5 33.15 43.07 -0.80
CA THR A 5 32.58 42.01 0.08
C THR A 5 32.37 42.49 1.52
N THR A 6 31.28 42.12 2.18
CA THR A 6 31.25 41.97 3.64
C THR A 6 30.31 40.86 4.07
N LEU A 7 30.86 39.82 4.62
CA LEU A 7 30.28 38.69 5.35
C LEU A 7 29.85 39.21 6.74
N ILE A 8 28.65 38.94 7.19
CA ILE A 8 28.25 39.20 8.58
C ILE A 8 27.71 37.90 9.18
N PHE A 9 28.48 37.37 10.13
CA PHE A 9 28.01 36.41 11.16
C PHE A 9 27.09 37.12 12.12
N LEU A 10 25.93 36.52 12.45
CA LEU A 10 25.12 36.95 13.57
C LEU A 10 25.05 35.87 14.65
N THR A 11 25.69 36.15 15.74
CA THR A 11 25.70 35.40 17.01
C THR A 11 24.34 35.47 17.70
N ALA A 12 23.90 34.35 18.21
CA ALA A 12 22.73 34.21 19.07
C ALA A 12 22.96 34.94 20.43
N MET A 13 22.04 35.82 20.83
CA MET A 13 21.91 36.31 22.20
C MET A 13 20.64 35.77 22.81
N ILE A 14 20.81 34.98 23.86
CA ILE A 14 19.78 34.49 24.76
C ILE A 14 19.30 35.68 25.60
N TYR A 15 18.03 36.02 25.50
CA TYR A 15 17.38 36.86 26.48
C TYR A 15 16.49 36.00 27.38
N MET A 16 16.91 35.78 28.63
CA MET A 16 16.03 35.38 29.73
C MET A 16 15.24 36.61 30.15
N SER A 17 13.96 36.63 29.93
CA SER A 17 13.02 37.55 30.62
C SER A 17 12.18 36.76 31.60
N SER A 18 12.42 37.00 32.86
CA SER A 18 11.65 36.53 33.99
C SER A 18 10.25 37.13 33.92
N PHE A 19 9.23 36.31 33.70
CA PHE A 19 7.84 36.71 33.91
C PHE A 19 7.43 36.30 35.31
N VAL A 20 7.11 37.32 36.11
CA VAL A 20 6.45 37.21 37.40
C VAL A 20 4.98 36.88 37.17
N ILE A 21 4.53 35.78 37.74
CA ILE A 21 3.12 35.36 37.74
C ILE A 21 2.41 36.18 38.83
N PRO A 22 1.33 36.93 38.55
CA PRO A 22 0.45 37.42 39.59
C PRO A 22 -0.53 36.30 39.97
N ALA A 23 -0.47 35.91 41.23
CA ALA A 23 -1.49 35.10 41.85
C ALA A 23 -2.77 35.93 42.02
N ASN A 24 -3.81 35.58 41.28
CA ASN A 24 -5.18 35.90 41.66
C ASN A 24 -6.03 34.64 41.43
N ALA A 25 -6.29 34.00 42.55
CA ALA A 25 -7.32 32.94 42.64
C ALA A 25 -8.68 33.66 42.82
N GLU A 26 -9.56 33.58 41.86
CA GLU A 26 -10.99 33.71 42.10
C GLU A 26 -11.71 32.46 41.64
N ASN A 27 -12.48 31.92 42.57
CA ASN A 27 -13.29 30.72 42.46
C ASN A 27 -14.32 30.81 41.29
N GLY A 28 -14.12 30.07 40.26
CA GLY A 28 -15.14 29.67 39.29
C GLY A 28 -15.13 28.14 39.18
N GLY A 29 -16.29 27.50 39.20
CA GLY A 29 -16.55 26.10 39.42
C GLY A 29 -15.62 25.19 38.63
N THR A 30 -15.18 24.12 39.27
CA THR A 30 -14.38 23.04 38.70
C THR A 30 -15.16 22.24 37.64
N GLU A 31 -15.12 22.67 36.40
CA GLU A 31 -15.15 21.73 35.28
C GLU A 31 -13.88 20.88 35.41
N GLY A 32 -14.05 19.55 35.49
CA GLY A 32 -12.93 18.66 35.73
C GLY A 32 -11.87 18.85 34.65
N THR A 33 -10.64 19.12 35.06
CA THR A 33 -9.48 19.20 34.16
C THR A 33 -9.35 17.85 33.45
N LYS A 34 -9.36 17.85 32.10
CA LYS A 34 -9.11 16.68 31.26
C LYS A 34 -7.58 16.45 31.19
N PRO A 35 -6.98 15.54 31.99
CA PRO A 35 -5.52 15.42 32.05
C PRO A 35 -4.88 15.06 30.71
N TRP A 36 -5.60 14.27 29.89
CA TRP A 36 -5.17 13.88 28.53
C TRP A 36 -5.12 15.06 27.53
N MET A 37 -5.66 16.22 27.84
CA MET A 37 -5.53 17.44 27.04
C MET A 37 -4.28 18.25 27.38
N ASN A 38 -3.45 17.79 28.32
CA ASN A 38 -2.20 18.46 28.67
C ASN A 38 -1.11 18.17 27.62
N THR A 39 -0.82 19.15 26.76
CA THR A 39 0.19 19.05 25.68
C THR A 39 1.65 18.96 26.17
N MET A 40 1.89 19.01 27.48
CA MET A 40 3.22 18.75 28.07
C MET A 40 3.51 17.26 28.29
N LEU A 41 2.49 16.42 28.20
CA LEU A 41 2.62 14.95 28.27
C LEU A 41 2.83 14.38 26.88
N SER A 42 3.46 13.20 26.81
CA SER A 42 3.64 12.48 25.54
C SER A 42 2.29 12.00 24.98
N ALA A 43 2.26 11.60 23.71
CA ALA A 43 1.07 11.06 23.08
C ALA A 43 0.59 9.79 23.78
N GLU A 44 1.52 8.94 24.19
CA GLU A 44 1.26 7.70 24.93
C GLU A 44 0.67 8.01 26.31
N GLU A 45 1.30 8.90 27.10
CA GLU A 45 0.80 9.28 28.43
C GLU A 45 -0.60 9.88 28.34
N ARG A 46 -0.86 10.73 27.35
CA ARG A 46 -2.19 11.31 27.12
C ARG A 46 -3.21 10.24 26.75
N THR A 47 -2.81 9.28 25.91
CA THR A 47 -3.67 8.16 25.48
C THR A 47 -4.07 7.27 26.64
N GLU A 48 -3.13 6.87 27.51
CA GLU A 48 -3.46 6.04 28.69
C GLU A 48 -4.44 6.76 29.61
N LEU A 49 -4.21 8.04 29.92
CA LEU A 49 -5.13 8.85 30.73
C LEU A 49 -6.53 8.96 30.09
N LEU A 50 -6.62 9.00 28.77
CA LEU A 50 -7.88 9.04 28.04
C LEU A 50 -8.60 7.69 28.13
N LEU A 51 -7.91 6.58 27.87
CA LEU A 51 -8.46 5.23 27.93
C LEU A 51 -8.98 4.89 29.33
N ASP A 52 -8.25 5.30 30.39
CA ASP A 52 -8.68 5.14 31.78
C ASP A 52 -9.96 5.93 32.11
N ALA A 53 -10.19 7.05 31.43
CA ALA A 53 -11.38 7.88 31.64
C ALA A 53 -12.61 7.42 30.84
N MET A 54 -12.44 6.57 29.81
CA MET A 54 -13.51 6.10 28.93
C MET A 54 -14.34 4.96 29.56
N THR A 55 -15.65 5.04 29.38
CA THR A 55 -16.54 3.88 29.67
C THR A 55 -16.41 2.83 28.55
N MET A 56 -16.82 1.59 28.81
CA MET A 56 -16.82 0.53 27.80
C MET A 56 -17.70 0.89 26.59
N GLU A 57 -18.86 1.49 26.81
CA GLU A 57 -19.73 1.97 25.74
C GLU A 57 -19.03 3.00 24.84
N GLN A 58 -18.31 3.96 25.45
CA GLN A 58 -17.51 4.94 24.71
C GLN A 58 -16.36 4.29 23.93
N LYS A 59 -15.70 3.26 24.49
CA LYS A 59 -14.66 2.49 23.82
C LYS A 59 -15.20 1.76 22.60
N ILE A 60 -16.33 1.08 22.74
CA ILE A 60 -17.01 0.35 21.63
C ILE A 60 -17.43 1.33 20.53
N GLN A 61 -17.97 2.49 20.89
CA GLN A 61 -18.33 3.53 19.91
C GLN A 61 -17.14 3.97 19.05
N GLN A 62 -15.92 3.89 19.56
CA GLN A 62 -14.72 4.40 18.89
C GLN A 62 -14.00 3.38 18.01
N ILE A 63 -14.38 2.11 18.01
CA ILE A 63 -13.75 1.07 17.16
C ILE A 63 -14.56 0.74 15.90
N ALA A 64 -15.65 1.46 15.63
CA ALA A 64 -16.47 1.27 14.45
C ALA A 64 -16.87 2.59 13.82
N ILE A 65 -16.95 2.62 12.48
CA ILE A 65 -17.49 3.75 11.73
C ILE A 65 -19.01 3.59 11.69
N SER A 66 -19.73 4.44 12.39
CA SER A 66 -21.18 4.37 12.41
C SER A 66 -21.85 5.49 11.59
N ARG A 67 -22.82 5.12 10.79
CA ARG A 67 -23.78 6.03 10.13
C ARG A 67 -25.07 6.20 10.94
N PHE A 68 -25.08 5.79 12.19
CA PHE A 68 -26.28 5.90 13.00
C PHE A 68 -26.34 7.30 13.63
N ASN A 69 -27.41 8.02 13.29
CA ASN A 69 -27.85 9.18 14.04
C ASN A 69 -29.05 8.77 14.90
N GLU A 70 -29.04 9.11 16.16
CA GLU A 70 -30.28 9.14 16.92
C GLU A 70 -31.09 10.31 16.39
N ASN A 71 -32.37 10.08 16.08
CA ASN A 71 -33.29 11.18 15.81
C ASN A 71 -33.62 11.92 17.11
N ASP A 72 -34.30 13.08 17.01
CA ASP A 72 -34.75 13.88 18.14
C ASP A 72 -35.60 13.12 19.18
N LYS A 73 -35.80 11.81 18.98
CA LYS A 73 -36.56 10.89 19.83
C LYS A 73 -35.71 9.77 20.43
N GLY A 74 -34.39 9.76 20.20
CA GLY A 74 -33.53 8.67 20.63
C GLY A 74 -33.69 7.36 19.84
N GLU A 75 -34.29 7.41 18.64
CA GLU A 75 -34.41 6.24 17.78
C GLU A 75 -33.24 6.17 16.80
N THR A 76 -32.58 5.03 16.73
CA THR A 76 -31.52 4.77 15.75
C THR A 76 -32.09 4.78 14.33
N VAL A 77 -31.61 5.67 13.48
CA VAL A 77 -32.06 5.79 12.07
C VAL A 77 -30.95 5.32 11.15
N VAL A 78 -31.22 4.23 10.40
CA VAL A 78 -30.35 3.78 9.29
C VAL A 78 -30.56 4.71 8.10
N ILE A 79 -29.53 5.40 7.67
CA ILE A 79 -29.58 6.24 6.47
C ILE A 79 -29.60 5.31 5.25
N LYS A 80 -30.76 5.22 4.59
CA LYS A 80 -30.89 4.45 3.35
C LYS A 80 -30.17 5.18 2.20
N ARG A 81 -29.46 4.41 1.37
CA ARG A 81 -28.86 4.89 0.13
C ARG A 81 -29.88 5.66 -0.72
N GLY A 82 -29.59 6.91 -1.11
CA GLY A 82 -30.42 7.74 -1.99
C GLY A 82 -31.48 8.61 -1.29
N GLY A 83 -31.54 8.65 0.04
CA GLY A 83 -32.36 9.61 0.76
C GLY A 83 -31.57 10.85 1.10
N THR A 84 -32.06 12.03 0.70
CA THR A 84 -31.54 13.32 1.20
C THR A 84 -31.70 13.34 2.71
N SER A 85 -30.60 13.12 3.42
CA SER A 85 -30.60 13.13 4.86
C SER A 85 -30.55 14.56 5.36
N LYS A 86 -31.65 15.06 5.88
CA LYS A 86 -31.72 16.33 6.61
C LYS A 86 -30.89 16.35 7.91
N TYR A 87 -30.26 15.23 8.26
CA TYR A 87 -29.65 15.00 9.57
C TYR A 87 -28.15 15.22 9.63
N MET A 88 -27.49 15.47 8.49
CA MET A 88 -26.06 15.80 8.48
C MET A 88 -25.79 17.32 8.55
N ASN A 89 -26.83 18.12 8.61
CA ASN A 89 -26.71 19.57 8.68
C ASN A 89 -26.63 20.02 10.15
N GLY A 90 -25.46 20.27 10.64
CA GLY A 90 -25.19 21.13 11.76
C GLY A 90 -24.35 20.58 12.90
N GLU A 91 -24.55 19.33 13.34
CA GLU A 91 -23.87 18.88 14.58
C GLU A 91 -22.46 18.26 14.35
N PHE A 92 -22.18 17.81 13.14
CA PHE A 92 -20.92 17.14 12.81
C PHE A 92 -20.17 17.72 11.60
N ALA A 93 -20.74 18.75 10.96
CA ALA A 93 -20.03 19.43 9.89
C ALA A 93 -18.86 20.27 10.47
N PRO A 94 -17.69 20.30 9.82
CA PRO A 94 -16.57 21.15 10.24
C PRO A 94 -17.01 22.61 10.33
N GLN A 95 -16.41 23.39 11.23
CA GLN A 95 -16.63 24.82 11.28
C GLN A 95 -16.27 25.46 9.95
N GLY A 96 -17.19 26.24 9.39
CA GLY A 96 -17.01 26.92 8.10
C GLY A 96 -17.65 26.19 6.91
N THR A 97 -18.23 25.01 7.12
CA THR A 97 -19.02 24.33 6.07
C THR A 97 -20.16 25.24 5.61
N LEU A 98 -20.28 25.40 4.29
CA LEU A 98 -21.32 26.26 3.71
C LEU A 98 -22.72 25.71 4.00
N PRO A 99 -23.71 26.58 4.31
CA PRO A 99 -25.09 26.13 4.51
C PRO A 99 -25.63 25.37 3.28
N GLY A 100 -26.20 24.21 3.50
CA GLY A 100 -26.74 23.36 2.44
C GLY A 100 -25.75 22.33 1.86
N CYS A 101 -24.52 22.29 2.36
CA CYS A 101 -23.61 21.20 2.10
C CYS A 101 -24.07 19.98 2.87
N GLU A 102 -24.50 18.98 2.14
CA GLU A 102 -24.74 17.65 2.71
C GLU A 102 -23.42 16.87 2.64
N TRP A 103 -22.84 16.59 3.79
CA TRP A 103 -21.72 15.64 3.89
C TRP A 103 -22.24 14.23 3.57
N GLN A 104 -22.73 14.06 2.35
CA GLN A 104 -23.27 12.78 1.91
C GLN A 104 -22.16 11.88 1.40
N ASP A 105 -22.28 10.63 1.76
CA ASP A 105 -21.68 9.43 1.17
C ASP A 105 -20.15 9.30 1.13
N THR A 106 -19.40 10.37 1.26
CA THR A 106 -17.94 10.33 1.20
C THR A 106 -17.30 10.44 2.56
N GLY A 107 -18.03 10.98 3.51
CA GLY A 107 -17.60 11.14 4.88
C GLY A 107 -17.67 9.83 5.65
N ARG A 108 -16.64 9.02 5.49
CA ARG A 108 -16.35 7.98 6.46
C ARG A 108 -15.85 8.70 7.70
N GLN A 109 -16.51 8.48 8.84
CA GLN A 109 -16.17 9.20 10.06
C GLN A 109 -16.32 8.34 11.30
N ILE A 110 -15.43 8.52 12.26
CA ILE A 110 -15.57 8.03 13.62
C ILE A 110 -16.08 9.19 14.45
N ARG A 111 -17.26 9.03 15.03
CA ARG A 111 -17.91 10.08 15.80
C ARG A 111 -17.09 10.47 17.03
N GLY A 112 -16.90 11.75 17.25
CA GLY A 112 -16.25 12.30 18.44
C GLY A 112 -17.06 12.11 19.73
N ILE A 113 -16.42 12.34 20.86
CA ILE A 113 -17.03 12.34 22.21
C ILE A 113 -16.72 13.68 22.85
N GLU A 114 -17.68 14.62 22.81
CA GLU A 114 -17.49 16.01 23.24
C GLU A 114 -17.07 16.12 24.70
N GLU A 115 -17.71 15.34 25.57
CA GLU A 115 -17.40 15.33 27.01
C GLU A 115 -15.95 14.90 27.31
N LEU A 116 -15.32 14.12 26.45
CA LEU A 116 -13.91 13.74 26.54
C LEU A 116 -13.01 14.66 25.70
N GLY A 117 -13.56 15.52 24.86
CA GLY A 117 -12.79 16.35 23.92
C GLY A 117 -12.23 15.57 22.73
N ILE A 118 -12.80 14.40 22.42
CA ILE A 118 -12.44 13.62 21.24
C ILE A 118 -13.18 14.20 20.03
N PRO A 119 -12.46 14.70 19.01
CA PRO A 119 -13.10 15.22 17.80
C PRO A 119 -13.64 14.10 16.91
N THR A 120 -14.56 14.44 16.02
CA THR A 120 -14.98 13.54 14.94
C THR A 120 -13.84 13.40 13.92
N ILE A 121 -13.34 12.20 13.73
CA ILE A 121 -12.30 11.88 12.72
C ILE A 121 -13.00 11.61 11.39
N ARG A 122 -12.64 12.40 10.36
CA ARG A 122 -13.17 12.33 9.00
C ARG A 122 -12.13 11.79 8.06
N MET A 123 -12.57 10.95 7.14
CA MET A 123 -11.71 10.27 6.17
C MET A 123 -12.25 10.50 4.77
N THR A 124 -11.35 10.54 3.78
CA THR A 124 -11.73 10.68 2.37
C THR A 124 -10.93 9.76 1.48
N ASN A 125 -11.49 9.40 0.32
CA ASN A 125 -10.75 8.76 -0.77
C ASN A 125 -9.90 9.80 -1.50
N GLY A 126 -8.84 9.34 -2.17
CA GLY A 126 -7.99 10.25 -2.90
C GLY A 126 -6.80 9.62 -3.60
N GLY A 127 -6.99 8.70 -4.55
CA GLY A 127 -5.89 8.23 -5.41
C GLY A 127 -5.52 9.25 -6.48
N THR A 128 -6.51 9.82 -7.14
CA THR A 128 -6.37 10.76 -8.27
C THR A 128 -6.82 12.18 -7.95
N GLY A 129 -7.04 12.47 -6.68
CA GLY A 129 -7.53 13.76 -6.17
C GLY A 129 -8.45 13.58 -4.98
N VAL A 130 -8.60 14.60 -4.16
CA VAL A 130 -9.39 14.55 -2.94
C VAL A 130 -10.87 14.71 -3.23
N LYS A 131 -11.69 13.86 -2.63
CA LYS A 131 -13.13 13.99 -2.69
C LYS A 131 -13.64 14.93 -1.61
N GLY A 132 -14.15 16.08 -2.00
CA GLY A 132 -14.55 17.13 -1.10
C GLY A 132 -15.93 17.02 -0.45
N GLY A 133 -16.74 16.01 -0.81
CA GLY A 133 -18.13 15.89 -0.35
C GLY A 133 -19.16 16.22 -1.46
N SER A 134 -20.44 16.05 -1.18
CA SER A 134 -21.55 16.32 -2.12
C SER A 134 -22.28 17.60 -1.75
N CYS A 135 -21.68 18.73 -1.94
CA CYS A 135 -22.38 20.01 -1.87
C CYS A 135 -22.74 20.49 -3.27
N GLY A 136 -23.85 21.20 -3.45
CA GLY A 136 -24.14 21.88 -4.73
C GLY A 136 -23.07 22.89 -5.16
N ASN A 137 -22.11 23.17 -4.23
CA ASN A 137 -20.86 23.91 -4.44
C ASN A 137 -19.74 23.07 -3.81
N ASP A 138 -19.51 21.87 -4.32
CA ASP A 138 -18.44 21.00 -3.82
C ASP A 138 -17.09 21.74 -3.87
N PRO A 139 -16.26 21.62 -2.82
CA PRO A 139 -14.94 22.20 -2.87
C PRO A 139 -14.19 21.67 -4.06
N LEU A 140 -13.48 22.56 -4.73
CA LEU A 140 -12.68 22.23 -5.89
C LEU A 140 -11.40 21.54 -5.44
N ALA A 141 -11.05 20.43 -6.07
CA ALA A 141 -9.83 19.67 -5.82
C ALA A 141 -9.05 19.45 -7.12
N THR A 142 -7.76 19.27 -7.00
CA THR A 142 -6.88 19.00 -8.15
C THR A 142 -7.15 17.60 -8.70
N GLY A 143 -7.47 17.50 -9.99
CA GLY A 143 -7.54 16.24 -10.69
C GLY A 143 -6.15 15.78 -11.13
N LEU A 144 -5.52 14.91 -10.36
CA LEU A 144 -4.21 14.33 -10.64
C LEU A 144 -4.30 13.20 -11.67
N PRO A 145 -3.19 12.84 -12.35
CA PRO A 145 -3.11 11.60 -13.13
C PRO A 145 -3.35 10.38 -12.28
N SER A 146 -3.73 9.26 -12.92
CA SER A 146 -3.86 7.97 -12.24
C SER A 146 -2.54 7.54 -11.56
N THR A 147 -2.64 6.71 -10.52
CA THR A 147 -1.47 6.20 -9.79
C THR A 147 -0.52 5.43 -10.73
N LEU A 148 -1.08 4.68 -11.69
CA LEU A 148 -0.30 4.01 -12.72
C LEU A 148 0.49 5.00 -13.62
N ALA A 149 -0.13 6.14 -13.99
CA ALA A 149 0.57 7.21 -14.71
C ALA A 149 1.66 7.85 -13.84
N MET A 150 1.41 8.01 -12.55
CA MET A 150 2.42 8.51 -11.60
C MET A 150 3.60 7.56 -11.49
N ALA A 151 3.37 6.25 -11.50
CA ALA A 151 4.44 5.25 -11.51
C ALA A 151 5.27 5.29 -12.79
N ALA A 152 4.62 5.52 -13.95
CA ALA A 152 5.30 5.66 -15.24
C ALA A 152 6.27 6.86 -15.29
N THR A 153 6.16 7.82 -14.37
CA THR A 153 7.14 8.93 -14.27
C THR A 153 8.53 8.46 -13.84
N PHE A 154 8.65 7.35 -13.11
CA PHE A 154 9.91 6.95 -12.44
C PHE A 154 10.57 8.12 -11.71
N ASN A 155 9.76 8.93 -11.02
CA ASN A 155 10.19 10.19 -10.42
C ASN A 155 9.68 10.32 -9.00
N ARG A 156 10.60 10.21 -8.03
CA ARG A 156 10.33 10.29 -6.59
C ARG A 156 9.76 11.66 -6.20
N GLU A 157 10.34 12.73 -6.73
CA GLU A 157 9.93 14.10 -6.40
C GLU A 157 8.50 14.41 -6.84
N LEU A 158 8.08 13.91 -8.02
CA LEU A 158 6.70 14.10 -8.50
C LEU A 158 5.69 13.30 -7.67
N ASN A 159 6.07 12.12 -7.17
CA ASN A 159 5.20 11.34 -6.28
C ASN A 159 5.09 11.99 -4.89
N TYR A 160 6.16 12.56 -4.36
CA TYR A 160 6.09 13.39 -3.15
C TYR A 160 5.18 14.61 -3.37
N GLU A 161 5.33 15.32 -4.49
CA GLU A 161 4.50 16.48 -4.85
C GLU A 161 3.01 16.11 -4.99
N ALA A 162 2.70 14.95 -5.59
CA ALA A 162 1.32 14.45 -5.61
C ALA A 162 0.79 14.21 -4.19
N GLY A 163 1.59 13.60 -3.32
CA GLY A 163 1.26 13.44 -1.91
C GLY A 163 1.03 14.76 -1.19
N ARG A 164 1.88 15.76 -1.42
CA ARG A 164 1.74 17.10 -0.87
C ARG A 164 0.40 17.75 -1.26
N ILE A 165 0.05 17.69 -2.55
CA ILE A 165 -1.24 18.24 -3.06
C ILE A 165 -2.41 17.52 -2.38
N LEU A 166 -2.40 16.20 -2.36
CA LEU A 166 -3.44 15.38 -1.74
C LEU A 166 -3.58 15.70 -0.23
N GLY A 167 -2.46 15.84 0.47
CA GLY A 167 -2.44 16.17 1.90
C GLY A 167 -3.00 17.57 2.20
N GLU A 168 -2.55 18.60 1.47
CA GLU A 168 -3.03 19.98 1.62
C GLU A 168 -4.54 20.08 1.40
N GLU A 169 -5.05 19.48 0.31
CA GLU A 169 -6.48 19.51 0.00
C GLU A 169 -7.31 18.70 0.99
N THR A 170 -6.81 17.54 1.44
CA THR A 170 -7.45 16.75 2.49
C THR A 170 -7.61 17.54 3.76
N ARG A 171 -6.56 18.24 4.19
CA ARG A 171 -6.59 19.10 5.38
C ARG A 171 -7.51 20.30 5.20
N ALA A 172 -7.46 20.97 4.04
CA ALA A 172 -8.31 22.12 3.73
C ALA A 172 -9.80 21.76 3.80
N PHE A 173 -10.15 20.53 3.48
CA PHE A 173 -11.52 20.02 3.55
C PHE A 173 -11.86 19.42 4.92
N ALA A 174 -11.06 19.69 5.95
CA ALA A 174 -11.23 19.20 7.32
C ALA A 174 -11.33 17.66 7.44
N HIS A 175 -10.68 16.94 6.51
CA HIS A 175 -10.45 15.52 6.67
C HIS A 175 -9.11 15.27 7.37
N HIS A 176 -9.06 14.21 8.18
CA HIS A 176 -7.92 13.83 9.01
C HIS A 176 -7.10 12.71 8.41
N VAL A 177 -7.76 11.85 7.62
CA VAL A 177 -7.19 10.65 7.04
C VAL A 177 -7.49 10.60 5.55
N LEU A 178 -6.46 10.36 4.74
CA LEU A 178 -6.58 10.04 3.32
C LEU A 178 -6.45 8.53 3.13
N LEU A 179 -7.47 7.90 2.54
CA LEU A 179 -7.52 6.46 2.26
C LEU A 179 -6.70 6.13 1.01
N GLY A 180 -5.41 6.18 1.13
CA GLY A 180 -4.43 5.97 0.09
C GLY A 180 -3.00 6.14 0.59
N PRO A 181 -2.02 5.73 -0.24
CA PRO A 181 -2.11 5.18 -1.59
C PRO A 181 -2.54 3.71 -1.66
N GLY A 182 -3.05 3.32 -2.85
CA GLY A 182 -3.23 1.91 -3.22
C GLY A 182 -1.90 1.30 -3.64
N MET A 183 -1.52 0.14 -3.07
CA MET A 183 -0.17 -0.41 -3.22
C MET A 183 -0.13 -1.87 -3.65
N ASN A 184 -1.28 -2.47 -3.96
CA ASN A 184 -1.30 -3.81 -4.52
C ASN A 184 -0.52 -3.84 -5.84
N LEU A 185 0.08 -4.98 -6.16
CA LEU A 185 0.81 -5.10 -7.40
C LEU A 185 -0.15 -5.26 -8.59
N VAL A 186 0.24 -4.74 -9.75
CA VAL A 186 -0.42 -5.02 -11.02
C VAL A 186 -0.04 -6.44 -11.43
N ARG A 187 -0.65 -7.44 -10.77
CA ARG A 187 -0.35 -8.86 -10.98
C ARG A 187 -0.77 -9.33 -12.37
N HIS A 188 -1.94 -8.89 -12.82
CA HIS A 188 -2.49 -9.20 -14.12
C HIS A 188 -3.28 -8.02 -14.71
N PRO A 189 -3.39 -7.94 -16.05
CA PRO A 189 -3.96 -6.75 -16.71
C PRO A 189 -5.48 -6.64 -16.62
N TYR A 190 -6.19 -7.69 -16.20
CA TYR A 190 -7.66 -7.68 -16.11
C TYR A 190 -8.19 -6.89 -14.91
N ASN A 191 -7.39 -6.72 -13.83
CA ASN A 191 -7.86 -6.09 -12.60
C ASN A 191 -8.48 -4.72 -12.85
N GLY A 192 -9.74 -4.55 -12.45
CA GLY A 192 -10.51 -3.33 -12.62
C GLY A 192 -9.97 -2.13 -11.85
N ARG A 193 -8.98 -2.30 -10.95
CA ARG A 193 -8.36 -1.25 -10.15
C ARG A 193 -6.89 -0.99 -10.46
N ASN A 194 -6.34 -1.54 -11.55
CA ASN A 194 -4.94 -1.32 -11.91
C ASN A 194 -4.56 0.16 -12.03
N TYR A 195 -5.49 1.04 -12.46
CA TYR A 195 -5.25 2.48 -12.52
C TYR A 195 -4.92 3.11 -11.15
N GLU A 196 -5.37 2.48 -10.05
CA GLU A 196 -5.20 2.93 -8.66
C GLU A 196 -3.89 2.44 -8.04
N TYR A 197 -3.21 1.47 -8.69
CA TYR A 197 -1.98 0.85 -8.25
C TYR A 197 -0.77 1.36 -9.04
N PHE A 198 0.44 1.22 -8.45
CA PHE A 198 1.65 1.77 -9.06
C PHE A 198 2.20 0.88 -10.18
N SER A 199 2.51 -0.38 -9.89
CA SER A 199 3.36 -1.18 -10.78
C SER A 199 3.20 -2.68 -10.55
N GLU A 200 3.69 -3.47 -11.51
CA GLU A 200 3.96 -4.89 -11.33
C GLU A 200 5.24 -5.15 -10.50
N ASP A 201 6.12 -4.15 -10.36
CA ASP A 201 7.38 -4.30 -9.63
C ASP A 201 7.25 -3.80 -8.18
N PRO A 202 7.59 -4.63 -7.17
CA PRO A 202 7.43 -4.28 -5.77
C PRO A 202 8.36 -3.15 -5.32
N TYR A 203 9.58 -3.04 -5.88
CA TYR A 203 10.51 -1.97 -5.54
C TYR A 203 10.03 -0.61 -6.06
N LEU A 204 9.56 -0.56 -7.32
CA LEU A 204 9.00 0.66 -7.89
C LEU A 204 7.76 1.11 -7.11
N THR A 205 6.85 0.17 -6.81
CA THR A 205 5.64 0.43 -6.01
C THR A 205 6.01 0.97 -4.64
N GLY A 206 6.84 0.27 -3.87
CA GLY A 206 7.23 0.67 -2.52
C GLY A 206 7.95 2.01 -2.48
N THR A 207 8.87 2.25 -3.43
CA THR A 207 9.65 3.50 -3.51
C THR A 207 8.75 4.72 -3.75
N LEU A 208 7.85 4.63 -4.74
CA LEU A 208 7.01 5.78 -5.12
C LEU A 208 5.87 6.01 -4.12
N ALA A 209 5.29 4.94 -3.58
CA ALA A 209 4.30 5.03 -2.52
C ALA A 209 4.88 5.66 -1.24
N THR A 210 6.10 5.29 -0.87
CA THR A 210 6.84 5.88 0.26
C THR A 210 6.93 7.40 0.12
N GLU A 211 7.28 7.92 -1.05
CA GLU A 211 7.37 9.37 -1.28
C GLU A 211 5.98 10.04 -1.26
N GLN A 212 4.96 9.39 -1.81
CA GLN A 212 3.60 9.92 -1.75
C GLN A 212 3.07 9.99 -0.30
N VAL A 213 3.33 8.95 0.52
CA VAL A 213 2.97 8.93 1.95
C VAL A 213 3.66 10.08 2.70
N LYS A 214 4.96 10.29 2.49
CA LYS A 214 5.68 11.42 3.10
C LYS A 214 5.05 12.75 2.74
N GLY A 215 4.74 12.96 1.45
CA GLY A 215 4.08 14.18 0.99
C GLY A 215 2.73 14.43 1.67
N ILE A 216 1.91 13.39 1.85
CA ILE A 216 0.61 13.46 2.55
C ILE A 216 0.82 13.81 4.02
N GLN A 217 1.71 13.09 4.70
CA GLN A 217 1.89 13.18 6.16
C GLN A 217 2.57 14.49 6.57
N ASP A 218 3.45 15.05 5.75
CA ASP A 218 4.05 16.37 5.96
C ASP A 218 3.02 17.51 6.00
N GLN A 219 1.77 17.26 5.53
CA GLN A 219 0.67 18.22 5.64
C GLN A 219 -0.18 18.04 6.91
N GLY A 220 0.23 17.14 7.82
CA GLY A 220 -0.51 16.82 9.05
C GLY A 220 -1.74 15.96 8.81
N VAL A 221 -1.79 15.22 7.71
CA VAL A 221 -2.83 14.26 7.34
C VAL A 221 -2.31 12.84 7.50
N GLN A 222 -3.09 11.98 8.09
CA GLN A 222 -2.75 10.55 8.19
C GLN A 222 -2.92 9.86 6.83
N ALA A 223 -1.86 9.26 6.31
CA ALA A 223 -1.94 8.36 5.16
C ALA A 223 -2.39 6.97 5.60
N GLN A 224 -3.20 6.31 4.77
CA GLN A 224 -3.65 4.94 4.99
C GLN A 224 -3.29 4.05 3.82
N LEU A 225 -2.25 3.23 3.98
CA LEU A 225 -1.86 2.25 2.97
C LEU A 225 -2.98 1.25 2.70
N LYS A 226 -3.23 0.87 1.44
CA LYS A 226 -4.27 -0.09 1.08
C LYS A 226 -3.87 -0.90 -0.15
N HIS A 227 -4.35 -2.10 -0.32
CA HIS A 227 -5.14 -2.95 0.57
C HIS A 227 -4.26 -4.13 1.01
N LEU A 228 -3.95 -4.23 2.28
CA LEU A 228 -3.06 -5.25 2.84
C LEU A 228 -3.85 -6.53 3.12
N ALA A 229 -3.66 -7.64 2.40
CA ALA A 229 -2.95 -7.91 1.18
C ALA A 229 -3.80 -8.83 0.27
N GLY A 230 -3.29 -9.20 -0.91
CA GLY A 230 -3.94 -10.22 -1.75
C GLY A 230 -5.13 -9.70 -2.57
N ASN A 231 -5.31 -8.39 -2.73
CA ASN A 231 -6.43 -7.79 -3.48
C ASN A 231 -6.00 -7.37 -4.90
N GLU A 232 -5.47 -8.33 -5.66
CA GLU A 232 -5.00 -8.12 -7.03
C GLU A 232 -6.07 -8.42 -8.09
N GLN A 233 -7.32 -8.71 -7.69
CA GLN A 233 -8.49 -8.84 -8.58
C GLN A 233 -9.77 -8.35 -7.90
N GLU A 234 -10.75 -7.94 -8.72
CA GLU A 234 -12.06 -7.45 -8.26
C GLU A 234 -13.16 -8.51 -8.34
N THR A 235 -12.94 -9.56 -9.15
CA THR A 235 -13.87 -10.68 -9.31
C THR A 235 -14.06 -11.38 -7.97
N GLU A 236 -15.29 -11.30 -7.45
CA GLU A 236 -15.71 -11.88 -6.15
C GLU A 236 -14.85 -11.46 -4.94
N ARG A 237 -14.24 -10.28 -4.98
CA ARG A 237 -13.24 -9.81 -4.01
C ARG A 237 -13.63 -9.95 -2.52
N TRP A 238 -14.94 -9.88 -2.20
CA TRP A 238 -15.44 -9.99 -0.82
C TRP A 238 -15.41 -11.40 -0.24
N THR A 239 -15.44 -12.43 -1.10
CA THR A 239 -15.63 -13.82 -0.67
C THR A 239 -14.56 -14.76 -1.18
N MET A 240 -13.75 -14.30 -2.14
CA MET A 240 -12.68 -15.12 -2.72
C MET A 240 -11.54 -15.38 -1.73
N GLY A 241 -10.76 -16.39 -2.03
CA GLY A 241 -9.48 -16.65 -1.39
C GLY A 241 -8.32 -16.61 -2.39
N VAL A 242 -7.15 -16.26 -1.89
CA VAL A 242 -5.88 -16.34 -2.61
C VAL A 242 -4.94 -17.31 -1.90
N GLN A 243 -4.27 -18.15 -2.67
CA GLN A 243 -3.21 -19.05 -2.20
C GLN A 243 -1.88 -18.60 -2.80
N VAL A 244 -1.04 -18.02 -1.96
CA VAL A 244 0.23 -17.42 -2.36
C VAL A 244 1.37 -18.17 -1.67
N PRO A 245 2.36 -18.71 -2.43
CA PRO A 245 3.55 -19.31 -1.83
C PRO A 245 4.27 -18.33 -0.90
N SER A 246 4.77 -18.79 0.26
CA SER A 246 5.35 -17.93 1.31
C SER A 246 6.47 -17.03 0.79
N GLN A 247 7.34 -17.54 -0.08
CA GLN A 247 8.42 -16.74 -0.67
C GLN A 247 7.87 -15.60 -1.54
N ALA A 248 6.91 -15.89 -2.43
CA ALA A 248 6.29 -14.88 -3.28
C ALA A 248 5.49 -13.86 -2.45
N MET A 249 4.82 -14.31 -1.39
CA MET A 249 4.10 -13.42 -0.48
C MET A 249 5.03 -12.37 0.12
N ASN A 250 6.19 -12.77 0.65
CA ASN A 250 7.14 -11.86 1.29
C ASN A 250 7.98 -11.05 0.28
N GLU A 251 8.44 -11.66 -0.83
CA GLU A 251 9.35 -10.98 -1.78
C GLU A 251 8.63 -10.11 -2.82
N LEU A 252 7.31 -10.31 -3.03
CA LEU A 252 6.52 -9.54 -3.99
C LEU A 252 5.38 -8.77 -3.30
N TYR A 253 4.32 -9.47 -2.87
CA TYR A 253 3.04 -8.84 -2.50
C TYR A 253 3.10 -8.02 -1.20
N MET A 254 3.94 -8.44 -0.24
CA MET A 254 4.11 -7.75 1.04
C MET A 254 5.25 -6.72 1.03
N LEU A 255 6.20 -6.87 0.11
CA LEU A 255 7.42 -6.05 0.08
C LEU A 255 7.15 -4.54 -0.06
N PRO A 256 6.22 -4.05 -0.93
CA PRO A 256 5.93 -2.63 -1.02
C PRO A 256 5.42 -2.04 0.29
N PHE A 257 4.58 -2.79 1.01
CA PHE A 257 4.05 -2.40 2.32
C PHE A 257 5.16 -2.36 3.38
N GLU A 258 6.02 -3.39 3.44
CA GLU A 258 7.17 -3.43 4.33
C GLU A 258 8.08 -2.22 4.13
N MET A 259 8.43 -1.91 2.87
CA MET A 259 9.25 -0.75 2.50
C MET A 259 8.61 0.54 3.02
N THR A 260 7.33 0.75 2.73
CA THR A 260 6.65 2.00 3.09
C THR A 260 6.45 2.13 4.60
N VAL A 261 6.16 1.04 5.31
CA VAL A 261 6.08 1.03 6.78
C VAL A 261 7.42 1.44 7.40
N LYS A 262 8.53 0.88 6.90
CA LYS A 262 9.87 1.17 7.45
C LYS A 262 10.42 2.54 7.07
N ASP A 263 10.08 3.04 5.87
CA ASP A 263 10.74 4.22 5.28
C ASP A 263 9.89 5.49 5.36
N ALA A 264 8.58 5.39 5.67
CA ALA A 264 7.67 6.54 5.76
C ALA A 264 6.78 6.56 7.02
N ASP A 265 6.79 5.50 7.86
CA ASP A 265 6.02 5.42 9.10
C ASP A 265 4.56 5.86 8.92
N PRO A 266 3.75 5.12 8.10
CA PRO A 266 2.38 5.51 7.83
C PRO A 266 1.51 5.41 9.07
N ALA A 267 0.62 6.39 9.27
CA ALA A 267 -0.25 6.43 10.43
C ALA A 267 -1.27 5.27 10.47
N SER A 268 -1.67 4.75 9.31
CA SER A 268 -2.64 3.66 9.26
C SER A 268 -2.48 2.75 8.03
N VAL A 269 -3.09 1.56 8.14
CA VAL A 269 -3.16 0.56 7.08
C VAL A 269 -4.61 0.07 6.96
N MET A 270 -5.06 -0.21 5.74
CA MET A 270 -6.35 -0.86 5.48
C MET A 270 -6.12 -2.32 5.13
N CYS A 271 -6.66 -3.25 5.94
CA CYS A 271 -6.68 -4.66 5.59
C CYS A 271 -7.71 -4.94 4.49
N SER A 272 -7.40 -5.87 3.60
CA SER A 272 -8.14 -6.15 2.37
C SER A 272 -9.33 -7.10 2.58
N PHE A 273 -10.06 -7.37 1.48
CA PHE A 273 -11.22 -8.28 1.51
C PHE A 273 -10.87 -9.76 1.53
N PRO A 274 -9.91 -10.27 0.70
CA PRO A 274 -9.78 -11.69 0.45
C PRO A 274 -9.37 -12.50 1.67
N ASP A 275 -9.70 -13.77 1.61
CA ASP A 275 -9.07 -14.83 2.38
C ASP A 275 -7.65 -15.04 1.85
N VAL A 276 -6.63 -14.75 2.65
CA VAL A 276 -5.22 -14.92 2.29
C VAL A 276 -4.70 -16.19 2.96
N ASN A 277 -4.39 -17.19 2.14
CA ASN A 277 -3.85 -18.47 2.61
C ASN A 277 -4.70 -19.14 3.72
N GLY A 278 -6.03 -19.01 3.65
CA GLY A 278 -6.97 -19.68 4.54
C GLY A 278 -7.58 -18.80 5.64
N THR A 279 -7.15 -17.53 5.77
CA THR A 279 -7.71 -16.60 6.77
C THR A 279 -8.01 -15.25 6.12
N TYR A 280 -9.20 -14.70 6.35
CA TYR A 280 -9.53 -13.36 5.86
C TYR A 280 -8.54 -12.33 6.40
N ALA A 281 -8.10 -11.41 5.54
CA ALA A 281 -7.00 -10.49 5.84
C ALA A 281 -7.22 -9.69 7.14
N CYS A 282 -8.44 -9.22 7.39
CA CYS A 282 -8.76 -8.45 8.59
C CYS A 282 -8.90 -9.29 9.86
N ASP A 283 -8.99 -10.61 9.74
CA ASP A 283 -9.11 -11.56 10.87
C ASP A 283 -7.79 -12.32 11.12
N SER A 284 -6.72 -11.99 10.36
CA SER A 284 -5.46 -12.72 10.35
C SER A 284 -4.42 -12.15 11.29
N SER A 285 -4.14 -12.85 12.39
CA SER A 285 -3.02 -12.50 13.29
C SER A 285 -1.65 -12.66 12.61
N GLU A 286 -1.50 -13.65 11.73
CA GLU A 286 -0.29 -13.85 10.92
C GLU A 286 0.06 -12.59 10.11
N LEU A 287 -0.96 -11.98 9.47
CA LEU A 287 -0.80 -10.76 8.67
C LEU A 287 -0.59 -9.53 9.55
N LEU A 288 -1.47 -9.30 10.54
CA LEU A 288 -1.57 -8.03 11.23
C LEU A 288 -0.71 -7.95 12.51
N GLN A 289 -0.42 -9.08 13.18
CA GLN A 289 0.48 -9.09 14.34
C GLN A 289 1.88 -9.54 13.92
N ASP A 290 2.02 -10.76 13.37
CA ASP A 290 3.34 -11.34 13.14
C ASP A 290 4.12 -10.61 12.03
N ALA A 291 3.49 -10.33 10.87
CA ALA A 291 4.14 -9.61 9.78
C ALA A 291 4.16 -8.09 10.00
N LEU A 292 3.00 -7.46 10.08
CA LEU A 292 2.89 -5.99 10.06
C LEU A 292 3.50 -5.36 11.33
N ARG A 293 3.15 -5.87 12.54
CA ARG A 293 3.60 -5.26 13.80
C ARG A 293 4.94 -5.81 14.26
N ASP A 294 5.06 -7.14 14.43
CA ASP A 294 6.24 -7.74 15.05
C ASP A 294 7.48 -7.70 14.15
N LYS A 295 7.32 -7.94 12.84
CA LYS A 295 8.46 -7.97 11.92
C LYS A 295 8.81 -6.61 11.33
N TRP A 296 7.81 -5.79 10.98
CA TRP A 296 8.08 -4.49 10.36
C TRP A 296 8.11 -3.35 11.36
N GLY A 297 7.52 -3.51 12.57
CA GLY A 297 7.51 -2.51 13.61
C GLY A 297 6.43 -1.44 13.44
N PHE A 298 5.33 -1.75 12.74
CA PHE A 298 4.22 -0.83 12.56
C PHE A 298 3.54 -0.49 13.88
N ASP A 299 3.52 0.77 14.25
CA ASP A 299 2.93 1.29 15.48
C ASP A 299 1.60 2.06 15.27
N GLY A 300 1.17 2.21 14.02
CA GLY A 300 -0.10 2.80 13.65
C GLY A 300 -1.31 1.88 13.87
N TYR A 301 -2.47 2.26 13.34
CA TYR A 301 -3.69 1.49 13.46
C TYR A 301 -4.14 0.87 12.14
N VAL A 302 -4.85 -0.27 12.26
CA VAL A 302 -5.45 -0.98 11.12
C VAL A 302 -6.95 -0.69 11.06
N MET A 303 -7.45 -0.32 9.89
CA MET A 303 -8.86 -0.23 9.58
C MET A 303 -9.23 -1.31 8.56
N SER A 304 -10.38 -1.93 8.70
CA SER A 304 -10.86 -2.85 7.68
C SER A 304 -11.27 -2.12 6.41
N ASP A 305 -11.14 -2.77 5.24
CA ASP A 305 -11.96 -2.36 4.10
C ASP A 305 -13.43 -2.63 4.40
N ARG A 306 -14.33 -2.06 3.59
CA ARG A 306 -15.76 -2.09 3.87
C ARG A 306 -16.31 -3.52 3.86
N ARG A 307 -16.71 -4.03 5.03
CA ARG A 307 -17.20 -5.42 5.21
C ARG A 307 -16.13 -6.50 5.03
N ALA A 308 -14.88 -6.17 5.33
CA ALA A 308 -13.77 -7.11 5.23
C ALA A 308 -13.53 -7.92 6.51
N ILE A 309 -14.20 -7.59 7.62
CA ILE A 309 -14.21 -8.42 8.83
C ILE A 309 -15.23 -9.54 8.65
N HIS A 310 -14.90 -10.76 9.08
CA HIS A 310 -15.75 -11.94 9.03
C HIS A 310 -15.99 -12.60 10.39
N ASP A 311 -15.15 -12.31 11.40
CA ASP A 311 -15.31 -12.78 12.76
C ASP A 311 -14.89 -11.73 13.80
N THR A 312 -15.73 -11.50 14.81
CA THR A 312 -15.49 -10.45 15.83
C THR A 312 -14.28 -10.73 16.69
N VAL A 313 -14.14 -11.95 17.18
CA VAL A 313 -13.05 -12.32 18.11
C VAL A 313 -11.73 -12.37 17.37
N SER A 314 -11.71 -13.00 16.19
CA SER A 314 -10.50 -13.11 15.37
C SER A 314 -9.99 -11.74 14.95
N ALA A 315 -10.85 -10.83 14.49
CA ALA A 315 -10.48 -9.46 14.09
C ALA A 315 -9.91 -8.65 15.28
N ILE A 316 -10.53 -8.75 16.47
CA ILE A 316 -10.02 -8.08 17.68
C ILE A 316 -8.63 -8.65 18.04
N LYS A 317 -8.46 -9.96 18.03
CA LYS A 317 -7.19 -10.62 18.34
C LYS A 317 -6.11 -10.37 17.29
N ALA A 318 -6.49 -10.25 16.04
CA ALA A 318 -5.61 -9.86 14.95
C ALA A 318 -5.18 -8.38 15.04
N GLY A 319 -5.92 -7.55 15.79
CA GLY A 319 -5.60 -6.13 15.96
C GLY A 319 -6.16 -5.23 14.86
N THR A 320 -7.30 -5.61 14.26
CA THR A 320 -8.08 -4.71 13.40
C THR A 320 -8.76 -3.66 14.26
N ASN A 321 -8.20 -2.45 14.27
CA ASN A 321 -8.55 -1.39 15.20
C ASN A 321 -9.91 -0.75 14.94
N VAL A 322 -10.36 -0.73 13.67
CA VAL A 322 -11.60 -0.06 13.26
C VAL A 322 -12.33 -0.87 12.20
N GLU A 323 -13.61 -1.17 12.45
CA GLU A 323 -14.51 -1.71 11.41
C GLU A 323 -15.03 -0.59 10.53
N LEU A 324 -14.77 -0.68 9.21
CA LEU A 324 -15.35 0.21 8.20
C LEU A 324 -16.61 -0.42 7.61
N ASP A 325 -17.79 -0.02 8.08
CA ASP A 325 -19.06 -0.27 7.39
C ASP A 325 -20.04 0.87 7.64
N TRP A 326 -21.07 0.96 6.82
CA TRP A 326 -22.18 1.89 7.06
C TRP A 326 -23.08 1.45 8.22
N ALA A 327 -23.06 0.16 8.51
CA ALA A 327 -23.70 -0.45 9.67
C ALA A 327 -22.76 -1.58 10.14
N PRO A 328 -21.96 -1.34 11.17
CA PRO A 328 -21.06 -2.36 11.69
C PRO A 328 -21.77 -3.67 11.91
N GLN A 329 -21.15 -4.76 11.49
CA GLN A 329 -21.71 -6.11 11.56
C GLN A 329 -21.02 -6.94 12.64
N TYR A 330 -19.74 -6.62 12.91
CA TYR A 330 -18.88 -7.40 13.77
C TYR A 330 -18.51 -6.64 15.04
N TYR A 331 -18.20 -5.35 14.97
CA TYR A 331 -17.91 -4.50 16.13
C TYR A 331 -19.19 -3.84 16.66
N THR A 332 -20.19 -4.67 16.93
CA THR A 332 -21.45 -4.23 17.58
C THR A 332 -21.33 -4.40 19.09
N GLU A 333 -22.04 -3.56 19.85
CA GLU A 333 -22.08 -3.67 21.31
C GLU A 333 -22.48 -5.08 21.77
N GLU A 334 -23.50 -5.70 21.13
CA GLU A 334 -23.96 -7.05 21.46
C GLU A 334 -22.85 -8.10 21.30
N LYS A 335 -22.14 -8.11 20.17
CA LYS A 335 -21.11 -9.12 19.88
C LYS A 335 -19.87 -8.92 20.74
N ILE A 336 -19.45 -7.67 20.93
CA ILE A 336 -18.28 -7.34 21.76
C ILE A 336 -18.58 -7.70 23.23
N GLN A 337 -19.77 -7.35 23.75
CA GLN A 337 -20.16 -7.70 25.11
C GLN A 337 -20.23 -9.23 25.29
N ALA A 338 -20.75 -9.97 24.31
CA ALA A 338 -20.76 -11.43 24.35
C ALA A 338 -19.34 -12.02 24.40
N ALA A 339 -18.41 -11.48 23.64
CA ALA A 339 -17.00 -11.90 23.64
C ALA A 339 -16.28 -11.57 24.95
N LEU A 340 -16.59 -10.43 25.57
CA LEU A 340 -16.11 -10.06 26.91
C LEU A 340 -16.69 -11.00 27.98
N ASP A 341 -17.99 -11.29 27.94
CA ASP A 341 -18.69 -12.15 28.89
C ASP A 341 -18.22 -13.61 28.81
N SER A 342 -17.87 -14.10 27.62
CA SER A 342 -17.27 -15.43 27.41
C SER A 342 -15.80 -15.49 27.85
N GLY A 343 -15.13 -14.35 27.98
CA GLY A 343 -13.71 -14.26 28.28
C GLY A 343 -12.79 -14.55 27.07
N GLU A 344 -13.34 -14.61 25.84
CA GLU A 344 -12.57 -14.72 24.62
C GLU A 344 -11.83 -13.43 24.29
N VAL A 345 -12.40 -12.28 24.68
CA VAL A 345 -11.84 -10.94 24.58
C VAL A 345 -11.77 -10.31 25.98
N THR A 346 -10.77 -9.52 26.22
CA THR A 346 -10.56 -8.77 27.48
C THR A 346 -10.75 -7.27 27.28
N VAL A 347 -10.86 -6.51 28.38
CA VAL A 347 -10.86 -5.03 28.32
C VAL A 347 -9.56 -4.52 27.70
N ASP A 348 -8.43 -5.15 28.04
CA ASP A 348 -7.12 -4.78 27.51
C ASP A 348 -7.04 -4.99 25.99
N ASP A 349 -7.72 -6.01 25.42
CA ASP A 349 -7.81 -6.19 23.98
C ASP A 349 -8.53 -5.01 23.33
N ILE A 350 -9.62 -4.51 23.92
CA ILE A 350 -10.33 -3.32 23.41
C ILE A 350 -9.47 -2.06 23.53
N ASP A 351 -8.76 -1.88 24.62
CA ASP A 351 -7.84 -0.76 24.81
C ASP A 351 -6.69 -0.80 23.78
N ASN A 352 -6.19 -1.99 23.46
CA ASN A 352 -5.17 -2.20 22.42
C ASN A 352 -5.67 -1.88 21.01
N LEU A 353 -6.97 -1.98 20.73
CA LEU A 353 -7.53 -1.49 19.48
C LEU A 353 -7.53 0.05 19.40
N LEU A 354 -7.76 0.73 20.52
CA LEU A 354 -7.89 2.19 20.56
C LEU A 354 -6.54 2.90 20.67
N ARG A 355 -5.60 2.32 21.40
CA ARG A 355 -4.31 2.95 21.75
C ARG A 355 -3.53 3.48 20.54
N PRO A 356 -3.23 2.70 19.49
CA PRO A 356 -2.44 3.19 18.37
C PRO A 356 -3.11 4.38 17.66
N ARG A 357 -4.43 4.33 17.52
CA ARG A 357 -5.18 5.39 16.86
C ARG A 357 -5.17 6.70 17.64
N TYR A 358 -5.34 6.65 18.96
CA TYR A 358 -5.30 7.86 19.78
C TYR A 358 -3.89 8.45 19.83
N ILE A 359 -2.85 7.61 19.87
CA ILE A 359 -1.46 8.08 19.76
C ILE A 359 -1.29 8.89 18.46
N LYS A 360 -1.64 8.29 17.31
CA LYS A 360 -1.54 8.98 16.01
C LYS A 360 -2.43 10.23 15.92
N MET A 361 -3.64 10.21 16.50
CA MET A 361 -4.48 11.42 16.57
C MET A 361 -3.83 12.57 17.34
N ILE A 362 -3.10 12.27 18.40
CA ILE A 362 -2.39 13.28 19.22
C ILE A 362 -1.13 13.73 18.50
N GLU A 363 -0.34 12.85 17.93
CA GLU A 363 0.87 13.16 17.18
C GLU A 363 0.60 14.07 15.97
N TYR A 364 -0.51 13.84 15.26
CA TYR A 364 -0.94 14.65 14.13
C TYR A 364 -1.72 15.91 14.53
N GLY A 365 -1.86 16.20 15.84
CA GLY A 365 -2.57 17.35 16.35
C GLY A 365 -4.09 17.32 16.13
N HIS A 366 -4.68 16.17 15.82
CA HIS A 366 -6.11 16.04 15.55
C HIS A 366 -6.99 16.26 16.79
N MET A 367 -6.40 16.21 17.97
CA MET A 367 -7.06 16.58 19.24
C MET A 367 -7.08 18.09 19.50
N ASP A 368 -6.46 18.90 18.62
CA ASP A 368 -6.33 20.34 18.79
C ASP A 368 -7.50 21.06 18.08
N GLU A 369 -8.05 22.11 18.72
CA GLU A 369 -9.19 22.88 18.18
C GLU A 369 -8.92 23.49 16.79
N ALA A 370 -7.66 23.80 16.48
CA ALA A 370 -7.26 24.44 15.23
C ALA A 370 -7.43 23.55 14.00
N TYR A 371 -7.48 22.22 14.17
CA TYR A 371 -7.55 21.28 13.06
C TYR A 371 -8.96 21.07 12.50
N ASP A 372 -10.01 21.30 13.29
CA ASP A 372 -11.40 21.01 12.89
C ASP A 372 -12.06 22.21 12.16
N LYS A 373 -11.40 22.73 11.11
CA LYS A 373 -11.92 23.81 10.28
C LYS A 373 -11.89 23.47 8.81
N PHE A 374 -13.02 23.69 8.14
CA PHE A 374 -13.12 23.63 6.69
C PHE A 374 -12.62 24.97 6.11
N LEU A 375 -11.51 24.94 5.39
CA LEU A 375 -10.81 26.11 4.87
C LEU A 375 -10.47 25.91 3.36
N PRO A 376 -11.47 25.72 2.49
CA PRO A 376 -11.21 25.45 1.07
C PRO A 376 -10.49 26.62 0.36
N GLU A 377 -10.58 27.83 0.89
CA GLU A 377 -9.93 29.03 0.35
C GLU A 377 -8.41 29.07 0.55
N ILE A 378 -7.83 28.18 1.37
CA ILE A 378 -6.37 28.15 1.57
C ILE A 378 -5.65 27.32 0.52
N VAL A 379 -6.39 26.54 -0.28
CA VAL A 379 -5.86 25.75 -1.38
C VAL A 379 -6.45 26.27 -2.69
N ASP A 380 -5.58 26.51 -3.66
CA ASP A 380 -5.99 26.91 -5.00
C ASP A 380 -5.64 25.80 -6.00
N PRO A 381 -6.58 24.94 -6.34
CA PRO A 381 -6.34 23.84 -7.28
C PRO A 381 -5.98 24.34 -8.70
N MET A 382 -6.22 25.62 -9.01
CA MET A 382 -5.72 26.24 -10.24
C MET A 382 -4.19 26.33 -10.27
N ILE A 383 -3.55 26.55 -9.11
CA ILE A 383 -2.08 26.58 -9.01
C ILE A 383 -1.51 25.19 -9.23
N ASN A 384 -2.16 24.16 -8.70
CA ASN A 384 -1.73 22.77 -8.80
C ASN A 384 -1.88 22.19 -10.21
N GLY A 385 -2.66 22.83 -11.09
CA GLY A 385 -2.81 22.40 -12.49
C GLY A 385 -1.49 22.27 -13.24
N ALA A 386 -0.53 23.16 -13.00
CA ALA A 386 0.80 23.06 -13.61
C ALA A 386 1.57 21.81 -13.14
N SER A 387 1.45 21.43 -11.86
CA SER A 387 2.02 20.18 -11.32
C SER A 387 1.31 18.95 -11.91
N ALA A 388 -0.02 18.97 -11.98
CA ALA A 388 -0.80 17.90 -12.59
C ALA A 388 -0.44 17.68 -14.07
N ARG A 389 -0.27 18.76 -14.84
CA ARG A 389 0.19 18.70 -16.23
C ARG A 389 1.59 18.08 -16.34
N LYS A 390 2.54 18.53 -15.53
CA LYS A 390 3.90 17.98 -15.53
C LYS A 390 3.91 16.48 -15.20
N MET A 391 3.08 16.05 -14.25
CA MET A 391 2.92 14.64 -13.89
C MET A 391 2.38 13.82 -15.06
N ALA A 392 1.36 14.34 -15.79
CA ALA A 392 0.80 13.71 -16.97
C ALA A 392 1.79 13.63 -18.14
N GLU A 393 2.55 14.70 -18.37
CA GLU A 393 3.60 14.77 -19.39
C GLU A 393 4.72 13.77 -19.12
N GLU A 394 5.24 13.69 -17.88
CA GLU A 394 6.32 12.78 -17.51
C GLU A 394 5.85 11.33 -17.33
N GLY A 395 4.55 11.11 -17.10
CA GLY A 395 3.94 9.78 -16.97
C GLY A 395 3.50 9.16 -18.30
N SER A 396 3.30 9.96 -19.34
CA SER A 396 2.94 9.44 -20.66
C SER A 396 4.12 8.73 -21.33
N VAL A 397 3.87 7.55 -21.90
CA VAL A 397 4.90 6.67 -22.46
C VAL A 397 4.77 6.58 -23.97
N LEU A 398 5.81 6.99 -24.69
CA LEU A 398 5.90 6.80 -26.15
C LEU A 398 6.28 5.35 -26.45
N LEU A 399 5.30 4.55 -26.94
CA LEU A 399 5.49 3.13 -27.19
C LEU A 399 6.07 2.85 -28.58
N LYS A 400 5.72 3.67 -29.56
CA LYS A 400 6.16 3.52 -30.95
C LYS A 400 6.31 4.88 -31.61
N ASN A 401 7.37 5.05 -32.46
CA ASN A 401 7.60 6.27 -33.22
C ASN A 401 8.44 5.97 -34.46
N ASP A 402 7.83 5.35 -35.48
CA ASP A 402 8.50 4.97 -36.72
C ASP A 402 8.87 6.19 -37.52
N ASN A 403 10.09 6.20 -38.06
CA ASN A 403 10.61 7.30 -38.91
C ASN A 403 10.52 8.70 -38.28
N SER A 404 10.51 8.78 -36.92
CA SER A 404 10.34 10.04 -36.21
C SER A 404 9.07 10.78 -36.65
N PHE A 405 7.94 10.06 -36.74
CA PHE A 405 6.64 10.63 -37.08
C PHE A 405 6.22 11.70 -36.07
N LEU A 406 6.49 11.44 -34.79
CA LEU A 406 6.39 12.40 -33.71
C LEU A 406 7.78 12.96 -33.35
N PRO A 407 7.90 14.24 -32.92
CA PRO A 407 6.81 15.21 -32.77
C PRO A 407 6.24 15.61 -34.12
N LEU A 408 4.98 16.07 -34.13
CA LEU A 408 4.33 16.58 -35.35
C LEU A 408 5.16 17.78 -35.89
N ASN A 409 5.99 17.51 -36.89
CA ASN A 409 6.85 18.48 -37.48
C ASN A 409 6.14 19.15 -38.68
N GLY A 410 6.21 20.45 -38.76
CA GLY A 410 5.48 21.22 -39.75
C GLY A 410 4.07 21.54 -39.26
N GLU A 411 3.28 22.08 -40.15
CA GLU A 411 1.94 22.58 -39.89
C GLU A 411 0.97 21.71 -40.67
N PRO A 412 0.46 20.56 -40.10
CA PRO A 412 -0.62 19.85 -40.76
C PRO A 412 -1.81 20.80 -40.92
N LYS A 413 -2.44 20.82 -42.10
CA LYS A 413 -3.58 21.72 -42.30
C LYS A 413 -4.85 21.20 -41.66
N THR A 414 -4.95 19.88 -41.56
CA THR A 414 -6.12 19.21 -41.00
C THR A 414 -5.73 18.10 -40.08
N ILE A 415 -6.35 18.09 -38.90
CA ILE A 415 -6.24 17.01 -37.91
C ILE A 415 -7.63 16.42 -37.68
N ALA A 416 -7.77 15.12 -37.92
CA ALA A 416 -8.91 14.35 -37.45
C ALA A 416 -8.69 13.89 -36.02
N LEU A 417 -9.46 14.41 -35.08
CA LEU A 417 -9.51 13.91 -33.70
C LEU A 417 -10.67 12.93 -33.60
N ILE A 418 -10.36 11.64 -33.46
CA ILE A 418 -11.34 10.56 -33.50
C ILE A 418 -11.28 9.75 -32.19
N GLY A 419 -12.43 9.47 -31.62
CA GLY A 419 -12.57 8.68 -30.40
C GLY A 419 -13.79 9.09 -29.61
N VAL A 420 -14.21 8.20 -28.69
CA VAL A 420 -15.38 8.48 -27.84
C VAL A 420 -15.19 9.75 -27.03
N GLU A 421 -16.30 10.40 -26.71
CA GLU A 421 -16.32 11.67 -25.99
C GLU A 421 -15.45 11.66 -24.71
N TRP A 422 -15.37 10.51 -24.06
CA TRP A 422 -14.55 10.37 -22.84
C TRP A 422 -13.04 10.46 -23.08
N PHE A 423 -12.55 10.09 -24.24
CA PHE A 423 -11.12 10.04 -24.53
C PHE A 423 -10.66 11.16 -25.48
N ALA A 424 -11.54 11.66 -26.33
CA ALA A 424 -11.21 12.62 -27.37
C ALA A 424 -12.12 13.86 -27.41
N GLY A 425 -13.28 13.82 -26.74
CA GLY A 425 -14.38 14.77 -26.99
C GLY A 425 -14.34 16.05 -26.19
N GLU A 426 -15.48 16.75 -26.26
CA GLU A 426 -15.74 18.02 -25.56
C GLU A 426 -16.33 17.80 -24.17
N ALA A 427 -16.54 16.56 -23.73
CA ALA A 427 -17.09 16.30 -22.43
C ALA A 427 -16.20 16.92 -21.37
N LYS A 428 -16.75 17.82 -20.61
CA LYS A 428 -16.15 18.31 -19.37
C LYS A 428 -16.10 17.14 -18.38
N MET A 429 -15.26 16.17 -18.70
CA MET A 429 -15.06 15.05 -17.83
C MET A 429 -14.12 15.49 -16.74
N SER A 430 -14.65 15.50 -15.53
CA SER A 430 -13.83 15.20 -14.38
C SER A 430 -12.84 14.10 -14.81
N PRO A 431 -11.61 14.12 -14.35
CA PRO A 431 -10.66 13.05 -14.62
C PRO A 431 -11.19 11.75 -14.01
N ARG A 432 -12.29 11.26 -14.61
CA ARG A 432 -12.79 9.94 -14.32
C ARG A 432 -11.80 8.95 -14.85
N SER A 433 -10.78 8.74 -14.09
CA SER A 433 -10.10 7.49 -14.19
C SER A 433 -11.07 6.34 -13.90
N VAL A 434 -12.27 6.62 -13.31
CA VAL A 434 -13.15 5.55 -12.84
C VAL A 434 -14.60 5.93 -12.88
N ARG A 435 -15.38 4.99 -13.36
CA ARG A 435 -16.84 5.00 -13.33
C ARG A 435 -17.43 4.76 -11.94
N ASP A 436 -16.63 4.61 -10.92
CA ASP A 436 -17.15 4.42 -9.57
C ASP A 436 -17.65 5.74 -8.99
N ASN A 437 -18.86 5.68 -8.39
CA ASN A 437 -19.51 6.82 -7.76
C ASN A 437 -18.75 7.39 -6.56
N ASN A 438 -17.63 6.75 -6.17
CA ASN A 438 -16.89 7.09 -4.97
C ASN A 438 -15.71 8.05 -5.20
N ASP A 439 -15.15 8.15 -6.41
CA ASP A 439 -13.95 8.95 -6.67
C ASP A 439 -14.17 10.14 -7.62
N ASN A 440 -15.33 10.76 -7.55
CA ASN A 440 -15.59 11.99 -8.28
C ASN A 440 -14.78 13.15 -7.66
N VAL A 441 -13.63 13.45 -8.27
CA VAL A 441 -12.89 14.67 -7.99
C VAL A 441 -13.60 15.84 -8.68
N ASN A 442 -13.89 16.90 -7.94
CA ASN A 442 -14.48 18.12 -8.51
C ASN A 442 -13.36 19.07 -8.94
N ALA A 443 -12.76 18.81 -10.12
CA ALA A 443 -11.70 19.66 -10.63
C ALA A 443 -12.23 21.05 -11.04
N PRO A 444 -11.47 22.14 -10.84
CA PRO A 444 -11.89 23.50 -11.20
C PRO A 444 -12.09 23.67 -12.69
N TYR A 445 -11.38 22.88 -13.48
CA TYR A 445 -11.47 22.80 -14.93
C TYR A 445 -10.94 21.44 -15.39
N THR A 446 -11.21 21.11 -16.63
CA THR A 446 -10.56 20.02 -17.35
C THR A 446 -10.25 20.52 -18.74
N VAL A 447 -9.01 20.39 -19.17
CA VAL A 447 -8.61 20.70 -20.55
C VAL A 447 -8.87 19.45 -21.40
N THR A 448 -9.83 19.56 -22.30
CA THR A 448 -10.14 18.46 -23.22
C THR A 448 -9.04 18.26 -24.27
N PRO A 449 -8.91 17.08 -24.90
CA PRO A 449 -7.93 16.86 -25.97
C PRO A 449 -8.04 17.88 -27.12
N LYS A 450 -9.27 18.26 -27.49
CA LYS A 450 -9.48 19.28 -28.54
C LYS A 450 -8.97 20.66 -28.10
N GLU A 451 -9.36 21.12 -26.89
CA GLU A 451 -8.87 22.39 -26.33
C GLU A 451 -7.34 22.40 -26.20
N GLY A 452 -6.72 21.31 -25.76
CA GLY A 452 -5.26 21.19 -25.64
C GLY A 452 -4.57 21.31 -27.03
N LEU A 453 -5.13 20.68 -28.06
CA LEU A 453 -4.63 20.82 -29.44
C LEU A 453 -4.79 22.25 -29.95
N GLU A 454 -5.96 22.87 -29.76
CA GLU A 454 -6.21 24.26 -30.16
C GLU A 454 -5.27 25.23 -29.43
N ASN A 455 -5.02 25.03 -28.12
CA ASN A 455 -4.08 25.83 -27.32
C ASN A 455 -2.65 25.77 -27.90
N VAL A 456 -2.14 24.58 -28.20
CA VAL A 456 -0.77 24.43 -28.71
C VAL A 456 -0.64 24.94 -30.13
N ILE A 457 -1.67 24.77 -30.96
CA ILE A 457 -1.74 25.29 -32.35
C ILE A 457 -1.71 26.83 -32.34
N GLU A 458 -2.52 27.46 -31.47
CA GLU A 458 -2.53 28.92 -31.32
C GLU A 458 -1.17 29.45 -30.83
N GLU A 459 -0.57 28.81 -29.86
CA GLU A 459 0.74 29.20 -29.29
C GLU A 459 1.86 29.12 -30.34
N LEU A 460 1.81 28.10 -31.21
CA LEU A 460 2.78 27.95 -32.32
C LEU A 460 2.48 28.84 -33.51
N GLY A 461 1.30 29.45 -33.53
CA GLY A 461 0.86 30.32 -34.65
C GLY A 461 0.54 29.55 -35.93
N TYR A 462 0.10 28.31 -35.82
CA TYR A 462 -0.28 27.46 -36.95
C TYR A 462 -1.72 27.71 -37.41
N ASP A 463 -1.98 27.48 -38.70
CA ASP A 463 -3.32 27.54 -39.34
C ASP A 463 -3.83 26.10 -39.57
N THR A 464 -3.97 25.36 -38.48
CA THR A 464 -4.38 23.94 -38.45
C THR A 464 -5.83 23.81 -37.97
N GLU A 465 -6.67 23.14 -38.78
CA GLU A 465 -8.07 22.85 -38.43
C GLU A 465 -8.15 21.50 -37.70
N VAL A 466 -8.76 21.48 -36.50
CA VAL A 466 -9.01 20.24 -35.72
C VAL A 466 -10.49 19.91 -35.84
N THR A 467 -10.81 18.79 -36.49
CA THR A 467 -12.18 18.28 -36.61
C THR A 467 -12.38 17.05 -35.74
N TYR A 468 -13.39 17.08 -34.87
CA TYR A 468 -13.71 15.98 -33.95
C TYR A 468 -14.79 15.06 -34.54
N ASN A 469 -14.63 13.74 -34.28
CA ASN A 469 -15.62 12.70 -34.56
C ASN A 469 -15.70 11.71 -33.39
N ASP A 470 -16.89 11.45 -32.87
CA ASP A 470 -17.13 10.62 -31.68
C ASP A 470 -17.02 9.08 -31.90
N GLY A 471 -16.78 8.66 -33.13
CA GLY A 471 -16.58 7.26 -33.50
C GLY A 471 -17.85 6.40 -33.57
N ARG A 472 -19.06 6.94 -33.26
CA ARG A 472 -20.33 6.17 -33.29
C ARG A 472 -20.67 5.64 -34.69
N ASP A 473 -20.31 6.40 -35.73
CA ASP A 473 -20.41 5.93 -37.13
C ASP A 473 -19.00 5.66 -37.67
N PRO A 474 -18.56 4.40 -37.74
CA PRO A 474 -17.24 4.05 -38.28
C PRO A 474 -16.98 4.55 -39.69
N LYS A 475 -18.05 4.70 -40.54
CA LYS A 475 -17.91 5.23 -41.90
C LYS A 475 -17.65 6.73 -41.90
N ALA A 476 -18.29 7.47 -41.00
CA ALA A 476 -18.04 8.89 -40.83
C ALA A 476 -16.61 9.13 -40.29
N ALA A 477 -16.18 8.31 -39.35
CA ALA A 477 -14.82 8.33 -38.82
C ALA A 477 -13.78 8.05 -39.92
N ALA A 478 -13.97 6.98 -40.69
CA ALA A 478 -13.10 6.62 -41.81
C ALA A 478 -13.04 7.72 -42.88
N LYS A 479 -14.18 8.36 -43.22
CA LYS A 479 -14.22 9.45 -44.16
C LYS A 479 -13.39 10.64 -43.65
N LEU A 480 -13.59 11.04 -42.39
CA LEU A 480 -12.81 12.14 -41.81
C LEU A 480 -11.31 11.81 -41.80
N ALA A 481 -10.95 10.56 -41.43
CA ALA A 481 -9.58 10.09 -41.43
C ALA A 481 -8.93 10.17 -42.81
N ALA A 482 -9.66 9.78 -43.89
CA ALA A 482 -9.16 9.83 -45.28
C ALA A 482 -8.97 11.25 -45.80
N GLU A 483 -9.70 12.22 -45.27
CA GLU A 483 -9.68 13.64 -45.70
C GLU A 483 -8.70 14.48 -44.86
N SER A 484 -8.00 13.91 -43.87
CA SER A 484 -7.11 14.65 -42.96
C SER A 484 -5.64 14.30 -43.17
N ASP A 485 -4.76 15.28 -42.91
CA ASP A 485 -3.30 15.12 -43.00
C ASP A 485 -2.76 14.24 -41.88
N VAL A 486 -3.36 14.36 -40.67
CA VAL A 486 -3.01 13.59 -39.48
C VAL A 486 -4.29 13.12 -38.77
N VAL A 487 -4.28 11.89 -38.31
CA VAL A 487 -5.35 11.32 -37.48
C VAL A 487 -4.84 11.09 -36.07
N LEU A 488 -5.49 11.65 -35.09
CA LEU A 488 -5.30 11.36 -33.67
C LEU A 488 -6.45 10.48 -33.23
N LEU A 489 -6.19 9.19 -33.12
CA LEU A 489 -7.16 8.18 -32.70
C LEU A 489 -6.99 7.93 -31.19
N MET A 490 -7.93 8.42 -30.38
CA MET A 490 -7.91 8.28 -28.93
C MET A 490 -8.87 7.19 -28.48
N VAL A 491 -8.33 6.16 -27.91
CA VAL A 491 -9.06 4.97 -27.49
C VAL A 491 -8.68 4.56 -26.06
N GLY A 492 -9.57 3.84 -25.39
CA GLY A 492 -9.30 3.49 -24.01
C GLY A 492 -10.22 2.43 -23.43
N ASP A 493 -10.01 2.14 -22.17
CA ASP A 493 -10.85 1.23 -21.39
C ASP A 493 -11.68 1.99 -20.34
N ASN A 494 -12.55 1.24 -19.68
CA ASN A 494 -13.42 1.77 -18.63
C ASN A 494 -13.31 0.84 -17.41
N PRO A 495 -12.22 0.93 -16.66
CA PRO A 495 -11.99 0.11 -15.48
C PRO A 495 -13.05 0.39 -14.41
N HIS A 496 -13.32 -0.60 -13.59
CA HIS A 496 -14.39 -0.53 -12.60
C HIS A 496 -13.99 -1.18 -11.29
N GLU A 497 -14.08 -0.46 -10.17
CA GLU A 497 -14.06 -1.09 -8.85
C GLU A 497 -15.23 -2.08 -8.77
N THR A 498 -15.02 -3.26 -8.22
CA THR A 498 -15.95 -4.40 -8.11
C THR A 498 -16.10 -5.28 -9.36
N ALA A 499 -15.40 -4.99 -10.42
CA ALA A 499 -15.43 -5.82 -11.63
C ALA A 499 -14.11 -5.75 -12.40
N ASP A 500 -13.56 -6.91 -12.72
CA ASP A 500 -12.43 -7.01 -13.63
C ASP A 500 -12.89 -6.82 -15.09
N ARG A 501 -11.94 -6.62 -15.98
CA ARG A 501 -12.17 -6.51 -17.43
C ARG A 501 -12.50 -7.89 -18.00
N ASP A 502 -13.45 -7.94 -18.94
CA ASP A 502 -13.81 -9.20 -19.62
C ASP A 502 -12.78 -9.61 -20.71
N THR A 503 -12.01 -8.64 -21.24
CA THR A 503 -11.06 -8.82 -22.34
C THR A 503 -9.92 -7.80 -22.24
N LEU A 504 -8.78 -8.09 -22.82
CA LEU A 504 -7.68 -7.15 -23.04
C LEU A 504 -7.83 -6.35 -24.37
N GLY A 505 -8.85 -6.64 -25.17
CA GLY A 505 -9.27 -5.76 -26.25
C GLY A 505 -9.80 -4.42 -25.73
N LEU A 506 -10.04 -3.48 -26.67
CA LEU A 506 -10.65 -2.20 -26.32
C LEU A 506 -12.17 -2.35 -26.25
N PRO A 507 -12.80 -2.20 -25.07
CA PRO A 507 -14.21 -2.50 -24.87
C PRO A 507 -15.12 -1.49 -25.55
N ALA A 508 -16.38 -1.85 -25.77
CA ALA A 508 -17.41 -0.89 -26.07
C ALA A 508 -17.64 0.06 -24.89
N ILE A 509 -17.78 1.35 -25.14
CA ILE A 509 -17.94 2.38 -24.12
C ILE A 509 -19.39 2.86 -24.07
N ASP A 510 -20.03 2.71 -22.91
CA ASP A 510 -21.37 3.21 -22.62
C ASP A 510 -21.30 4.67 -22.13
N LEU A 511 -21.70 5.60 -22.98
CA LEU A 511 -21.61 7.04 -22.68
C LEU A 511 -22.65 7.53 -21.67
N ASN A 512 -23.80 6.87 -21.54
CA ASN A 512 -24.94 7.38 -20.75
C ASN A 512 -25.42 6.45 -19.63
N LYS A 513 -24.69 5.38 -19.32
CA LYS A 513 -25.12 4.33 -18.36
C LYS A 513 -26.50 3.74 -18.75
N ASN A 514 -26.73 3.59 -20.06
CA ASN A 514 -27.99 3.09 -20.59
C ASN A 514 -27.92 1.57 -20.79
N PRO A 515 -28.74 0.76 -20.12
CA PRO A 515 -28.73 -0.68 -20.28
C PRO A 515 -29.19 -1.13 -21.70
N ASP A 516 -29.86 -0.25 -22.45
CA ASP A 516 -30.42 -0.57 -23.76
C ASP A 516 -29.39 -0.50 -24.92
N LYS A 517 -28.12 -0.24 -24.63
CA LYS A 517 -26.98 -0.21 -25.56
C LYS A 517 -27.11 0.80 -26.72
N GLU A 518 -28.14 1.66 -26.76
CA GLU A 518 -28.30 2.66 -27.84
C GLU A 518 -27.21 3.74 -27.83
N ASP A 519 -26.57 3.95 -26.67
CA ASP A 519 -25.52 4.95 -26.47
C ASP A 519 -24.10 4.35 -26.34
N TRP A 520 -23.94 3.08 -26.71
CA TRP A 520 -22.63 2.42 -26.69
C TRP A 520 -21.86 2.71 -27.97
N VAL A 521 -20.56 2.93 -27.83
CA VAL A 521 -19.62 3.08 -28.95
C VAL A 521 -18.69 1.88 -28.98
N GLU A 522 -18.82 1.08 -30.03
CA GLU A 522 -17.92 -0.02 -30.31
C GLU A 522 -16.59 0.52 -30.84
N GLN A 523 -15.51 0.39 -30.09
CA GLN A 523 -14.22 0.94 -30.46
C GLN A 523 -13.53 0.15 -31.59
N GLU A 524 -13.58 -1.16 -31.56
CA GLU A 524 -12.92 -2.03 -32.54
C GLU A 524 -13.36 -1.76 -33.99
N PRO A 525 -14.68 -1.68 -34.32
CA PRO A 525 -15.13 -1.30 -35.67
C PRO A 525 -14.69 0.10 -36.09
N MET A 526 -14.62 1.05 -35.14
CA MET A 526 -14.11 2.41 -35.44
C MET A 526 -12.63 2.37 -35.79
N ILE A 527 -11.83 1.64 -34.96
CA ILE A 527 -10.39 1.47 -35.17
C ILE A 527 -10.12 0.84 -36.56
N ASP A 528 -10.81 -0.27 -36.87
CA ASP A 528 -10.63 -0.97 -38.14
C ASP A 528 -10.95 -0.05 -39.32
N ALA A 529 -12.03 0.72 -39.25
CA ALA A 529 -12.42 1.65 -40.30
C ALA A 529 -11.39 2.79 -40.52
N VAL A 530 -10.84 3.33 -39.43
CA VAL A 530 -9.77 4.33 -39.47
C VAL A 530 -8.48 3.74 -40.02
N MET A 531 -8.12 2.53 -39.60
CA MET A 531 -6.92 1.84 -40.09
C MET A 531 -6.99 1.46 -41.58
N GLU A 532 -8.18 1.19 -42.10
CA GLU A 532 -8.38 0.98 -43.53
C GLU A 532 -8.26 2.29 -44.32
N ALA A 533 -8.70 3.41 -43.71
CA ALA A 533 -8.77 4.71 -44.38
C ALA A 533 -7.43 5.46 -44.41
N ASN A 534 -6.68 5.51 -43.27
CA ASN A 534 -5.47 6.35 -43.17
C ASN A 534 -4.52 5.89 -42.05
N ALA A 535 -4.19 4.62 -41.97
CA ALA A 535 -3.31 4.10 -40.91
C ALA A 535 -1.92 4.73 -40.90
N GLU A 536 -1.34 5.04 -42.10
CA GLU A 536 0.03 5.56 -42.22
C GLU A 536 0.23 6.96 -41.62
N ASN A 537 -0.87 7.72 -41.40
CA ASN A 537 -0.86 9.03 -40.78
C ASN A 537 -1.62 9.04 -39.44
N THR A 538 -1.87 7.87 -38.85
CA THR A 538 -2.61 7.75 -37.61
C THR A 538 -1.67 7.60 -36.43
N VAL A 539 -1.80 8.49 -35.45
CA VAL A 539 -1.23 8.36 -34.11
C VAL A 539 -2.31 7.82 -33.18
N VAL A 540 -2.03 6.71 -32.50
CA VAL A 540 -2.94 6.17 -31.49
C VAL A 540 -2.54 6.68 -30.11
N VAL A 541 -3.49 7.25 -29.38
CA VAL A 541 -3.32 7.66 -27.98
C VAL A 541 -4.18 6.77 -27.10
N LEU A 542 -3.51 5.99 -26.24
CA LEU A 542 -4.16 5.05 -25.33
C LEU A 542 -4.51 5.74 -24.01
N LYS A 543 -5.77 5.70 -23.64
CA LYS A 543 -6.32 6.16 -22.36
C LYS A 543 -6.79 4.94 -21.56
N THR A 544 -5.85 4.19 -21.00
CA THR A 544 -6.11 2.85 -20.45
C THR A 544 -5.61 2.69 -19.02
N SER A 545 -6.24 1.79 -18.29
CA SER A 545 -5.88 1.39 -16.92
C SER A 545 -4.70 0.40 -16.87
N GLY A 546 -4.20 -0.02 -18.02
CA GLY A 546 -3.14 -1.03 -18.11
C GLY A 546 -2.90 -1.45 -19.55
N THR A 547 -2.37 -2.66 -19.72
CA THR A 547 -2.11 -3.23 -21.06
C THR A 547 -3.39 -3.47 -21.83
N VAL A 548 -3.31 -3.31 -23.14
CA VAL A 548 -4.36 -3.64 -24.12
C VAL A 548 -3.74 -4.35 -25.32
N LEU A 549 -4.51 -5.21 -25.96
CA LEU A 549 -4.10 -5.84 -27.21
C LEU A 549 -4.13 -4.82 -28.36
N MET A 550 -3.11 -4.85 -29.19
CA MET A 550 -2.91 -3.88 -30.29
C MET A 550 -2.72 -4.60 -31.62
N PRO A 551 -3.74 -5.27 -32.20
CA PRO A 551 -3.59 -6.00 -33.46
C PRO A 551 -3.24 -5.09 -34.64
N TRP A 552 -3.51 -3.79 -34.50
CA TRP A 552 -3.23 -2.72 -35.44
C TRP A 552 -1.82 -2.10 -35.31
N LEU A 553 -1.04 -2.45 -34.29
CA LEU A 553 0.24 -1.79 -33.92
C LEU A 553 1.21 -1.65 -35.11
N ASN A 554 1.30 -2.65 -35.96
CA ASN A 554 2.21 -2.62 -37.12
C ASN A 554 1.73 -1.74 -38.30
N LYS A 555 0.49 -1.23 -38.22
CA LYS A 555 -0.11 -0.39 -39.31
C LYS A 555 0.15 1.09 -39.06
N VAL A 556 0.34 1.53 -37.83
CA VAL A 556 0.44 2.95 -37.46
C VAL A 556 1.90 3.36 -37.19
N PRO A 557 2.29 4.61 -37.48
CA PRO A 557 3.64 5.10 -37.26
C PRO A 557 3.95 5.37 -35.78
N ALA A 558 2.95 5.75 -34.95
CA ALA A 558 3.20 6.15 -33.58
C ALA A 558 2.08 5.74 -32.62
N VAL A 559 2.48 5.41 -31.37
CA VAL A 559 1.57 5.06 -30.28
C VAL A 559 2.06 5.72 -28.99
N LEU A 560 1.17 6.46 -28.32
CA LEU A 560 1.41 7.11 -27.04
C LEU A 560 0.45 6.53 -25.98
N ALA A 561 0.96 5.93 -24.91
CA ALA A 561 0.18 5.55 -23.75
C ALA A 561 0.11 6.73 -22.77
N ALA A 562 -1.04 7.38 -22.69
CA ALA A 562 -1.26 8.54 -21.84
C ALA A 562 -1.97 8.18 -20.52
N TRP A 563 -2.41 6.94 -20.34
CA TRP A 563 -3.13 6.45 -19.16
C TRP A 563 -4.39 7.28 -18.90
N PHE A 564 -4.63 7.69 -17.65
CA PHE A 564 -5.64 8.68 -17.28
C PHE A 564 -4.93 9.94 -16.78
N PRO A 565 -4.77 10.98 -17.62
CA PRO A 565 -3.85 12.10 -17.37
C PRO A 565 -4.35 13.16 -16.38
N GLY A 566 -5.58 13.06 -15.87
CA GLY A 566 -6.14 14.03 -14.95
C GLY A 566 -6.68 15.30 -15.63
N MET A 567 -6.76 16.40 -14.86
CA MET A 567 -7.44 17.63 -15.29
C MET A 567 -6.74 18.36 -16.46
N GLU A 568 -5.47 18.13 -16.68
CA GLU A 568 -4.65 18.77 -17.74
C GLU A 568 -4.43 17.85 -18.95
N ASP A 569 -5.26 16.85 -19.13
CA ASP A 569 -5.19 15.82 -20.19
C ASP A 569 -4.84 16.42 -21.56
N GLY A 570 -5.67 17.33 -22.04
CA GLY A 570 -5.51 17.90 -23.40
C GLY A 570 -4.19 18.63 -23.58
N ASN A 571 -3.80 19.46 -22.61
CA ASN A 571 -2.53 20.19 -22.68
C ASN A 571 -1.33 19.25 -22.63
N ALA A 572 -1.34 18.25 -21.73
CA ALA A 572 -0.23 17.30 -21.58
C ALA A 572 -0.02 16.49 -22.86
N VAL A 573 -1.10 15.91 -23.40
CA VAL A 573 -1.03 15.12 -24.63
C VAL A 573 -0.61 15.98 -25.82
N ALA A 574 -1.19 17.18 -25.99
CA ALA A 574 -0.84 18.07 -27.09
C ALA A 574 0.62 18.55 -27.03
N ASN A 575 1.14 18.89 -25.83
CA ASN A 575 2.53 19.27 -25.64
C ASN A 575 3.51 18.16 -26.06
N LEU A 576 3.17 16.89 -25.75
CA LEU A 576 3.94 15.73 -26.17
C LEU A 576 3.88 15.56 -27.70
N LEU A 577 2.69 15.57 -28.29
CA LEU A 577 2.50 15.37 -29.75
C LEU A 577 3.24 16.41 -30.57
N TYR A 578 3.29 17.66 -30.14
CA TYR A 578 3.99 18.74 -30.81
C TYR A 578 5.44 18.97 -30.35
N GLY A 579 5.96 18.12 -29.47
CA GLY A 579 7.36 18.17 -29.03
C GLY A 579 7.72 19.38 -28.17
N LYS A 580 6.74 20.08 -27.56
CA LYS A 580 7.02 21.09 -26.55
C LYS A 580 7.60 20.45 -25.29
N VAL A 581 7.21 19.20 -25.05
CA VAL A 581 7.78 18.33 -24.03
C VAL A 581 8.22 17.04 -24.72
N ASN A 582 9.42 16.58 -24.39
CA ASN A 582 9.94 15.31 -24.87
C ASN A 582 9.41 14.18 -23.97
N PRO A 583 8.76 13.13 -24.49
CA PRO A 583 8.32 11.98 -23.71
C PRO A 583 9.45 11.38 -22.87
N SER A 584 9.15 11.06 -21.62
CA SER A 584 10.14 10.51 -20.68
C SER A 584 9.55 9.45 -19.74
N GLY A 585 8.29 9.10 -19.95
CA GLY A 585 7.61 8.04 -19.20
C GLY A 585 8.16 6.66 -19.55
N LYS A 586 8.13 5.76 -18.58
CA LYS A 586 8.53 4.36 -18.71
C LYS A 586 7.39 3.45 -18.25
N LEU A 587 7.17 2.33 -18.91
CA LEU A 587 6.11 1.40 -18.56
C LEU A 587 6.27 0.84 -17.15
N PRO A 588 5.30 1.02 -16.24
CA PRO A 588 5.33 0.46 -14.90
C PRO A 588 4.85 -1.00 -14.87
N MET A 589 4.46 -1.54 -16.01
CA MET A 589 4.02 -2.91 -16.20
C MET A 589 4.37 -3.39 -17.61
N THR A 590 4.54 -4.70 -17.77
CA THR A 590 4.79 -5.35 -19.06
C THR A 590 3.51 -5.38 -19.89
N PHE A 591 3.61 -5.05 -21.17
CA PHE A 591 2.52 -5.23 -22.13
C PHE A 591 2.68 -6.59 -22.83
N GLY A 592 1.80 -7.53 -22.51
CA GLY A 592 1.72 -8.84 -23.15
C GLY A 592 1.14 -8.77 -24.57
N ALA A 593 1.27 -9.85 -25.31
CA ALA A 593 0.79 -9.96 -26.67
C ALA A 593 -0.53 -10.74 -26.80
N THR A 594 -0.93 -11.46 -25.77
CA THR A 594 -2.11 -12.35 -25.79
C THR A 594 -2.96 -12.22 -24.53
N GLU A 595 -4.15 -12.85 -24.57
CA GLU A 595 -5.10 -12.90 -23.44
C GLU A 595 -4.65 -13.85 -22.31
N HIS A 596 -3.62 -14.69 -22.52
CA HIS A 596 -3.26 -15.76 -21.59
C HIS A 596 -1.74 -15.87 -21.44
N GLU A 597 -1.18 -15.07 -20.56
CA GLU A 597 0.26 -15.00 -20.29
C GLU A 597 0.51 -14.84 -18.79
N ALA A 598 1.72 -15.13 -18.31
CA ALA A 598 2.17 -14.88 -16.95
C ALA A 598 1.17 -15.35 -15.87
N ALA A 599 0.79 -14.47 -14.95
CA ALA A 599 -0.10 -14.74 -13.83
C ALA A 599 -1.59 -14.92 -14.21
N PHE A 600 -1.92 -14.93 -15.50
CA PHE A 600 -3.28 -15.12 -16.02
C PHE A 600 -3.34 -16.15 -17.16
N ALA A 601 -2.34 -17.03 -17.22
CA ALA A 601 -2.24 -18.07 -18.24
C ALA A 601 -3.27 -19.20 -18.04
N THR A 602 -3.71 -19.45 -16.81
CA THR A 602 -4.63 -20.53 -16.46
C THR A 602 -5.80 -20.04 -15.61
N GLU A 603 -6.94 -20.75 -15.67
CA GLU A 603 -8.11 -20.48 -14.83
C GLU A 603 -7.79 -20.60 -13.33
N GLU A 604 -6.87 -21.48 -12.93
CA GLU A 604 -6.46 -21.64 -11.54
C GLU A 604 -5.75 -20.38 -11.01
N GLN A 605 -4.97 -19.68 -11.86
CA GLN A 605 -4.30 -18.44 -11.52
C GLN A 605 -5.27 -17.25 -11.51
N TYR A 606 -6.14 -17.15 -12.52
CA TYR A 606 -7.11 -16.08 -12.69
C TYR A 606 -8.29 -16.55 -13.57
N PRO A 607 -9.55 -16.33 -13.18
CA PRO A 607 -10.01 -15.72 -11.93
C PRO A 607 -9.94 -16.64 -10.70
N GLY A 608 -9.57 -17.90 -10.86
CA GLY A 608 -9.53 -18.91 -9.83
C GLY A 608 -10.52 -20.04 -10.08
N THR A 609 -10.48 -21.06 -9.24
CA THR A 609 -11.35 -22.24 -9.31
C THR A 609 -12.21 -22.38 -8.05
N ARG A 610 -13.44 -22.91 -8.20
CA ARG A 610 -14.36 -23.15 -7.07
C ARG A 610 -13.88 -24.28 -6.19
N GLN A 611 -13.85 -24.08 -4.88
CA GLN A 611 -13.40 -25.06 -3.89
C GLN A 611 -14.30 -25.04 -2.66
N ASP A 612 -14.67 -26.22 -2.16
CA ASP A 612 -15.38 -26.37 -0.87
C ASP A 612 -14.38 -26.16 0.28
N THR A 613 -14.28 -24.94 0.75
CA THR A 613 -13.45 -24.54 1.90
C THR A 613 -14.26 -24.44 3.19
N GLY A 614 -15.56 -24.68 3.12
CA GLY A 614 -16.51 -24.40 4.19
C GLY A 614 -16.86 -22.90 4.34
N LYS A 615 -16.31 -22.03 3.48
CA LYS A 615 -16.63 -20.59 3.42
C LYS A 615 -17.60 -20.32 2.27
N VAL A 616 -18.39 -19.26 2.42
CA VAL A 616 -19.37 -18.85 1.40
C VAL A 616 -18.66 -18.12 0.27
N GLY A 617 -18.89 -18.57 -0.97
CA GLY A 617 -18.44 -17.92 -2.20
C GLY A 617 -19.56 -17.15 -2.91
N GLY A 618 -19.24 -16.58 -4.06
CA GLY A 618 -20.15 -15.83 -4.93
C GLY A 618 -19.97 -14.32 -4.87
N PRO A 619 -20.59 -13.62 -5.82
CA PRO A 619 -20.47 -12.16 -5.93
C PRO A 619 -21.15 -11.43 -4.77
N GLY A 620 -20.58 -10.24 -4.45
CA GLY A 620 -21.10 -9.38 -3.39
C GLY A 620 -20.64 -9.78 -1.99
N PRO A 621 -20.91 -8.90 -0.99
CA PRO A 621 -20.31 -9.01 0.35
C PRO A 621 -20.85 -10.15 1.21
N TYR A 622 -21.88 -10.83 0.76
CA TYR A 622 -22.51 -11.95 1.48
C TYR A 622 -22.44 -13.26 0.69
N GLY A 623 -21.85 -13.21 -0.51
CA GLY A 623 -21.88 -14.32 -1.45
C GLY A 623 -23.29 -14.74 -1.88
N ASP A 624 -23.40 -15.84 -2.59
CA ASP A 624 -24.67 -16.43 -3.05
C ASP A 624 -24.86 -17.88 -2.59
N GLY A 625 -23.95 -18.40 -1.78
CA GLY A 625 -23.94 -19.76 -1.26
C GLY A 625 -23.21 -20.76 -2.16
N SER A 626 -22.54 -20.31 -3.22
CA SER A 626 -21.64 -21.14 -4.00
C SER A 626 -20.36 -21.47 -3.22
N ASP A 627 -19.57 -22.44 -3.70
CA ASP A 627 -18.24 -22.70 -3.21
C ASP A 627 -17.34 -21.48 -3.39
N GLN A 628 -16.36 -21.30 -2.52
CA GLN A 628 -15.43 -20.17 -2.55
C GLN A 628 -14.57 -20.22 -3.83
N LEU A 629 -14.40 -19.07 -4.49
CA LEU A 629 -13.46 -18.91 -5.60
C LEU A 629 -12.04 -18.79 -5.03
N ILE A 630 -11.13 -19.64 -5.45
CA ILE A 630 -9.73 -19.63 -5.00
C ILE A 630 -8.81 -19.38 -6.18
N ALA A 631 -8.10 -18.26 -6.15
CA ALA A 631 -7.03 -17.95 -7.08
C ALA A 631 -5.68 -18.44 -6.49
N LYS A 632 -4.95 -19.25 -7.24
CA LYS A 632 -3.64 -19.74 -6.82
C LYS A 632 -2.54 -19.03 -7.58
N TYR A 633 -1.63 -18.42 -6.85
CA TYR A 633 -0.51 -17.69 -7.42
C TYR A 633 0.63 -18.67 -7.74
N THR A 634 0.34 -19.62 -8.65
CA THR A 634 1.23 -20.72 -9.00
C THR A 634 2.48 -20.26 -9.75
N GLU A 635 2.47 -19.04 -10.27
CA GLU A 635 3.63 -18.40 -10.89
C GLU A 635 4.74 -18.09 -9.88
N GLY A 636 4.42 -18.05 -8.58
CA GLY A 636 5.40 -17.77 -7.52
C GLY A 636 6.10 -16.42 -7.74
N LEU A 637 7.43 -16.44 -7.86
CA LEU A 637 8.23 -15.23 -8.13
C LEU A 637 8.21 -14.79 -9.60
N GLU A 638 7.70 -15.62 -10.51
CA GLU A 638 7.61 -15.33 -11.94
C GLU A 638 6.35 -14.49 -12.24
N MET A 639 6.31 -13.24 -11.78
CA MET A 639 5.24 -12.29 -12.01
C MET A 639 5.76 -11.10 -12.83
N GLY A 640 4.92 -10.53 -13.73
CA GLY A 640 5.29 -9.43 -14.59
C GLY A 640 6.49 -9.73 -15.47
N TYR A 641 7.42 -8.77 -15.63
CA TYR A 641 8.62 -8.93 -16.48
C TYR A 641 9.48 -10.14 -16.11
N ARG A 642 9.43 -10.59 -14.84
CA ARG A 642 10.18 -11.75 -14.38
C ARG A 642 9.73 -13.02 -15.08
N TRP A 643 8.42 -13.17 -15.34
CA TRP A 643 7.88 -14.31 -16.06
C TRP A 643 8.34 -14.32 -17.53
N TYR A 644 8.25 -13.18 -18.22
CA TYR A 644 8.64 -13.08 -19.62
C TYR A 644 10.13 -13.43 -19.82
N GLU A 645 10.96 -12.96 -18.90
CA GLU A 645 12.40 -13.23 -18.94
C GLU A 645 12.73 -14.69 -18.57
N ALA A 646 12.11 -15.26 -17.52
CA ALA A 646 12.33 -16.65 -17.11
C ALA A 646 11.89 -17.66 -18.17
N ASN A 647 10.84 -17.35 -18.91
CA ASN A 647 10.27 -18.24 -19.92
C ASN A 647 10.74 -17.94 -21.37
N ASP A 648 11.69 -17.00 -21.56
CA ASP A 648 12.20 -16.55 -22.86
C ASP A 648 11.06 -16.13 -23.82
N VAL A 649 10.01 -15.49 -23.27
CA VAL A 649 8.88 -14.94 -24.01
C VAL A 649 9.10 -13.45 -24.24
N LYS A 650 9.03 -13.04 -25.53
CA LYS A 650 9.16 -11.62 -25.85
C LYS A 650 7.81 -10.92 -25.66
N PRO A 651 7.68 -9.97 -24.70
CA PRO A 651 6.48 -9.19 -24.56
C PRO A 651 6.32 -8.22 -25.74
N LEU A 652 5.12 -7.63 -25.88
CA LEU A 652 4.88 -6.58 -26.84
C LEU A 652 5.72 -5.33 -26.51
N PHE A 653 5.70 -4.92 -25.22
CA PHE A 653 6.60 -3.93 -24.64
C PHE A 653 7.02 -4.35 -23.24
N PRO A 654 8.32 -4.37 -22.92
CA PRO A 654 8.80 -4.82 -21.61
C PRO A 654 8.58 -3.75 -20.52
N PHE A 655 8.61 -4.16 -19.26
CA PHE A 655 8.67 -3.28 -18.11
C PHE A 655 9.83 -2.27 -18.24
N GLY A 656 9.59 -1.03 -17.85
CA GLY A 656 10.57 0.05 -17.92
C GLY A 656 10.76 0.65 -19.31
N TYR A 657 10.12 0.10 -20.37
CA TYR A 657 10.23 0.61 -21.74
C TYR A 657 9.54 1.96 -21.92
N GLY A 658 10.13 2.80 -22.74
CA GLY A 658 9.56 4.08 -23.19
C GLY A 658 10.56 4.79 -24.07
N LEU A 659 10.08 5.26 -25.26
CA LEU A 659 10.88 6.00 -26.21
C LEU A 659 10.94 7.49 -25.86
N SER A 660 11.88 8.18 -26.45
CA SER A 660 12.09 9.63 -26.38
C SER A 660 12.29 10.19 -27.78
N TYR A 661 12.14 11.50 -27.97
CA TYR A 661 12.52 12.20 -29.22
C TYR A 661 14.04 12.39 -29.36
N THR A 662 14.80 11.92 -28.37
CA THR A 662 16.26 11.86 -28.38
C THR A 662 16.73 10.44 -28.10
N THR A 663 18.04 10.21 -28.12
CA THR A 663 18.64 8.91 -27.81
C THR A 663 19.61 9.02 -26.67
N PHE A 664 19.75 7.95 -25.87
CA PHE A 664 20.65 7.90 -24.76
C PHE A 664 21.63 6.73 -24.89
N GLU A 665 22.88 6.97 -24.49
CA GLU A 665 23.93 5.95 -24.42
C GLU A 665 24.37 5.76 -22.98
N TYR A 666 24.55 4.50 -22.58
CA TYR A 666 25.03 4.11 -21.26
C TYR A 666 26.49 3.67 -21.35
N GLY A 667 27.33 4.13 -20.40
CA GLY A 667 28.74 3.80 -20.41
C GLY A 667 29.38 3.77 -19.03
N ASP A 668 30.65 3.40 -18.98
CA ASP A 668 31.55 3.51 -17.82
C ASP A 668 31.06 2.85 -16.52
N LEU A 669 30.41 1.68 -16.59
CA LEU A 669 29.92 0.96 -15.41
C LEU A 669 31.05 0.63 -14.43
N LYS A 670 30.90 1.09 -13.19
CA LYS A 670 31.79 0.78 -12.07
C LYS A 670 30.95 0.37 -10.88
N VAL A 671 31.30 -0.75 -10.28
CA VAL A 671 30.70 -1.23 -9.03
C VAL A 671 31.80 -1.27 -7.98
N LYS A 672 31.56 -0.66 -6.82
CA LYS A 672 32.47 -0.62 -5.69
C LYS A 672 31.77 -1.17 -4.46
N ASN A 673 32.45 -2.05 -3.75
CA ASN A 673 32.00 -2.52 -2.45
C ASN A 673 32.06 -1.38 -1.42
N VAL A 674 31.04 -1.29 -0.58
CA VAL A 674 30.96 -0.37 0.54
C VAL A 674 31.08 -1.17 1.83
N SER A 675 32.06 -0.81 2.67
CA SER A 675 32.23 -1.43 3.98
C SER A 675 31.53 -0.62 5.05
N GLY A 676 30.94 -1.30 6.03
CA GLY A 676 30.29 -0.65 7.17
C GLY A 676 31.27 0.17 8.00
N GLU A 677 30.87 1.37 8.41
CA GLU A 677 31.59 2.24 9.32
C GLU A 677 31.22 1.90 10.77
N GLY A 678 32.21 1.55 11.63
CA GLY A 678 31.97 1.33 13.06
C GLY A 678 33.11 0.59 13.76
N LYS A 679 33.35 0.87 15.06
CA LYS A 679 34.27 0.12 15.91
C LYS A 679 33.70 -1.28 16.18
N GLY A 680 34.03 -2.24 15.35
CA GLY A 680 33.56 -3.63 15.42
C GLY A 680 33.25 -4.23 14.05
N ASN A 681 32.94 -3.42 13.04
CA ASN A 681 32.65 -3.84 11.66
C ASN A 681 33.92 -3.89 10.79
N ASN A 682 34.95 -4.62 11.23
CA ASN A 682 36.20 -4.74 10.52
C ASN A 682 36.03 -5.39 9.13
N GLY A 683 35.59 -4.59 8.12
CA GLY A 683 35.60 -5.01 6.73
C GLY A 683 34.35 -5.78 6.27
N LEU A 684 33.27 -5.85 7.06
CA LEU A 684 31.99 -6.40 6.59
C LEU A 684 31.42 -5.52 5.47
N LEU A 685 30.95 -6.17 4.44
CA LEU A 685 30.29 -5.51 3.32
C LEU A 685 28.94 -4.96 3.80
N SER A 686 28.66 -3.67 3.58
CA SER A 686 27.38 -3.03 3.89
C SER A 686 26.54 -2.73 2.64
N GLY A 687 27.13 -2.89 1.44
CA GLY A 687 26.43 -2.64 0.19
C GLY A 687 27.40 -2.40 -0.98
N ILE A 688 26.85 -1.83 -2.05
CA ILE A 688 27.60 -1.47 -3.25
C ILE A 688 27.23 -0.06 -3.73
N ASP A 689 28.20 0.65 -4.32
CA ASP A 689 28.00 1.82 -5.16
C ASP A 689 28.03 1.40 -6.62
N VAL A 690 26.93 1.58 -7.33
CA VAL A 690 26.84 1.37 -8.78
C VAL A 690 26.92 2.73 -9.47
N SER A 691 27.95 2.94 -10.27
CA SER A 691 28.18 4.20 -10.98
C SER A 691 28.30 3.95 -12.47
N PHE A 692 27.62 4.76 -13.27
CA PHE A 692 27.63 4.71 -14.73
C PHE A 692 27.40 6.10 -15.31
N THR A 693 27.63 6.26 -16.61
CA THR A 693 27.40 7.52 -17.33
C THR A 693 26.20 7.36 -18.26
N VAL A 694 25.29 8.32 -18.26
CA VAL A 694 24.21 8.44 -19.23
C VAL A 694 24.55 9.67 -20.09
N THR A 695 24.49 9.51 -21.42
CA THR A 695 24.80 10.57 -22.39
C THR A 695 23.60 10.74 -23.34
N ASN A 696 23.11 11.97 -23.49
CA ASN A 696 22.16 12.29 -24.55
C ASN A 696 22.93 12.39 -25.87
N THR A 697 22.69 11.44 -26.78
CA THR A 697 23.40 11.35 -28.08
C THR A 697 22.60 11.93 -29.24
N GLY A 698 21.36 12.38 -29.00
CA GLY A 698 20.53 13.03 -30.02
C GLY A 698 20.57 14.55 -29.95
N ASP A 699 19.69 15.18 -30.71
CA ASP A 699 19.67 16.63 -30.96
C ASP A 699 18.63 17.38 -30.09
N VAL A 700 17.86 16.68 -29.26
CA VAL A 700 16.79 17.25 -28.42
C VAL A 700 17.12 17.01 -26.95
N ALA A 701 16.86 17.97 -26.07
CA ALA A 701 16.94 17.76 -24.64
C ALA A 701 15.91 16.71 -24.20
N GLY A 702 16.28 15.84 -23.26
CA GLY A 702 15.38 14.79 -22.80
C GLY A 702 15.74 14.25 -21.43
N LYS A 703 14.75 13.61 -20.81
CA LYS A 703 14.90 12.91 -19.53
C LYS A 703 14.95 11.41 -19.77
N GLU A 704 15.83 10.74 -19.03
CA GLU A 704 15.96 9.29 -19.04
C GLU A 704 15.86 8.72 -17.64
N ALA A 705 15.08 7.65 -17.45
CA ALA A 705 15.03 6.90 -16.20
C ALA A 705 15.97 5.70 -16.29
N ALA A 706 17.18 5.88 -15.79
CA ALA A 706 18.19 4.83 -15.77
C ALA A 706 17.87 3.82 -14.66
N GLN A 707 17.68 2.57 -15.04
CA GLN A 707 17.22 1.48 -14.17
C GLN A 707 18.38 0.57 -13.80
N VAL A 708 18.47 0.15 -12.54
CA VAL A 708 19.50 -0.76 -12.03
C VAL A 708 18.83 -2.02 -11.52
N TYR A 709 19.21 -3.14 -12.11
CA TYR A 709 18.72 -4.46 -11.75
C TYR A 709 19.82 -5.32 -11.15
N LEU A 710 19.43 -6.30 -10.36
CA LEU A 710 20.35 -7.24 -9.72
C LEU A 710 19.88 -8.68 -9.91
N THR A 711 20.75 -9.53 -10.46
CA THR A 711 20.60 -10.98 -10.41
C THR A 711 21.33 -11.50 -9.19
N LEU A 712 20.64 -12.28 -8.36
CA LEU A 712 21.19 -12.93 -7.19
C LEU A 712 21.92 -14.24 -7.58
N PRO A 713 22.79 -14.77 -6.72
CA PRO A 713 23.35 -16.12 -6.87
C PRO A 713 22.25 -17.21 -6.97
N ASP A 714 22.58 -18.32 -7.62
CA ASP A 714 21.66 -19.45 -7.88
C ASP A 714 21.01 -19.99 -6.60
N GLU A 715 21.67 -19.91 -5.45
CA GLU A 715 21.12 -20.38 -4.17
C GLU A 715 19.87 -19.62 -3.73
N ALA A 716 19.66 -18.40 -4.23
CA ALA A 716 18.48 -17.60 -3.92
C ALA A 716 17.20 -18.10 -4.63
N GLY A 717 17.33 -19.00 -5.61
CA GLY A 717 16.18 -19.56 -6.35
C GLY A 717 15.37 -18.49 -7.10
N GLN A 718 15.97 -17.34 -7.42
CA GLN A 718 15.29 -16.27 -8.16
C GLN A 718 15.18 -16.62 -9.64
N PRO A 719 14.02 -16.36 -10.28
CA PRO A 719 13.85 -16.71 -11.68
C PRO A 719 14.74 -15.86 -12.61
N THR A 720 14.89 -14.57 -12.29
CA THR A 720 15.64 -13.61 -13.11
C THR A 720 16.21 -12.47 -12.27
N LYS A 721 16.58 -11.37 -12.93
CA LYS A 721 16.94 -10.10 -12.25
C LYS A 721 15.72 -9.39 -11.67
N ARG A 722 15.95 -8.55 -10.67
CA ARG A 722 14.94 -7.68 -10.04
C ARG A 722 15.41 -6.23 -10.03
N LEU A 723 14.48 -5.28 -10.18
CA LEU A 723 14.78 -3.86 -10.03
C LEU A 723 15.19 -3.56 -8.58
N VAL A 724 16.30 -2.85 -8.40
CA VAL A 724 16.80 -2.51 -7.06
C VAL A 724 17.07 -1.02 -6.88
N ASN A 725 17.15 -0.27 -7.98
CA ASN A 725 17.26 1.19 -7.95
C ASN A 725 16.94 1.79 -9.32
N PHE A 726 16.64 3.08 -9.36
CA PHE A 726 16.52 3.87 -10.59
C PHE A 726 16.87 5.33 -10.31
N GLU A 727 17.26 6.06 -11.36
CA GLU A 727 17.55 7.50 -11.27
C GLU A 727 17.09 8.18 -12.55
N LYS A 728 16.33 9.29 -12.43
CA LYS A 728 15.89 10.08 -13.58
C LYS A 728 16.82 11.26 -13.80
N VAL A 729 17.43 11.33 -14.99
CA VAL A 729 18.36 12.38 -15.39
C VAL A 729 17.74 13.28 -16.45
N ASP A 730 18.09 14.57 -16.49
CA ASP A 730 17.65 15.55 -17.47
C ASP A 730 18.87 16.09 -18.23
N LEU A 731 18.99 15.78 -19.52
CA LEU A 731 20.21 15.99 -20.29
C LEU A 731 19.92 16.80 -21.57
N LYS A 732 20.72 17.81 -21.81
CA LYS A 732 20.76 18.54 -23.08
C LYS A 732 21.46 17.72 -24.16
N PRO A 733 21.28 18.06 -25.44
CA PRO A 733 22.03 17.45 -26.53
C PRO A 733 23.54 17.40 -26.28
N GLY A 734 24.13 16.22 -26.37
CA GLY A 734 25.54 15.99 -26.11
C GLY A 734 25.99 16.03 -24.66
N GLU A 735 25.08 16.28 -23.72
CA GLU A 735 25.40 16.30 -22.29
C GLU A 735 25.49 14.88 -21.73
N SER A 736 26.46 14.70 -20.81
CA SER A 736 26.65 13.44 -20.10
C SER A 736 26.59 13.67 -18.60
N GLN A 737 25.88 12.80 -17.88
CA GLN A 737 25.83 12.82 -16.43
C GLN A 737 26.35 11.51 -15.84
N ARG A 738 27.21 11.65 -14.83
CA ARG A 738 27.64 10.52 -14.01
C ARG A 738 26.59 10.24 -12.95
N VAL A 739 25.92 9.11 -13.04
CA VAL A 739 24.97 8.63 -12.04
C VAL A 739 25.70 7.72 -11.06
N THR A 740 25.38 7.81 -9.77
CA THR A 740 25.83 6.88 -8.74
C THR A 740 24.69 6.58 -7.80
N VAL A 741 24.27 5.34 -7.76
CA VAL A 741 23.27 4.85 -6.83
C VAL A 741 23.92 3.96 -5.77
N ARG A 742 23.49 4.12 -4.53
CA ARG A 742 23.89 3.28 -3.41
C ARG A 742 22.82 2.20 -3.22
N ILE A 743 23.24 0.96 -3.08
CA ILE A 743 22.40 -0.18 -2.72
C ILE A 743 23.00 -0.77 -1.45
N ASN A 744 22.29 -0.65 -0.32
CA ASN A 744 22.76 -1.13 0.97
C ASN A 744 22.13 -2.49 1.29
N HIS A 745 22.84 -3.29 2.07
CA HIS A 745 22.34 -4.56 2.57
C HIS A 745 21.14 -4.38 3.53
N ALA A 746 21.10 -3.23 4.22
CA ALA A 746 20.06 -2.89 5.18
C ALA A 746 18.84 -2.15 4.57
N ASP A 747 18.81 -1.95 3.25
CA ASP A 747 17.68 -1.29 2.61
C ASP A 747 16.43 -2.17 2.76
N SER A 748 15.27 -1.53 2.97
CA SER A 748 13.98 -2.17 3.27
C SER A 748 13.47 -3.11 2.16
N ASN A 749 13.98 -2.97 0.93
CA ASN A 749 13.68 -3.85 -0.20
C ASN A 749 14.55 -5.12 -0.26
N HIS A 750 15.38 -5.39 0.73
CA HIS A 750 16.21 -6.60 0.84
C HIS A 750 17.01 -6.94 -0.44
N PRO A 751 17.79 -6.01 -1.03
CA PRO A 751 18.31 -6.15 -2.40
C PRO A 751 19.23 -7.36 -2.60
N PHE A 752 19.90 -7.83 -1.54
CA PHE A 752 20.85 -8.95 -1.57
C PHE A 752 20.33 -10.24 -0.91
N SER A 753 19.03 -10.23 -0.51
CA SER A 753 18.47 -11.32 0.27
C SER A 753 17.27 -11.95 -0.42
N TYR A 754 16.93 -13.15 0.00
CA TYR A 754 15.75 -13.91 -0.40
C TYR A 754 15.07 -14.47 0.84
N PHE A 755 13.77 -14.70 0.78
CA PHE A 755 13.02 -15.20 1.91
C PHE A 755 13.05 -16.73 1.96
N ILE A 756 13.43 -17.28 3.11
CA ILE A 756 13.39 -18.71 3.39
C ILE A 756 12.24 -18.98 4.36
N PRO A 757 11.12 -19.59 3.91
CA PRO A 757 10.03 -19.95 4.79
C PRO A 757 10.45 -21.07 5.75
N GLU A 758 9.95 -21.03 7.01
CA GLU A 758 10.22 -22.09 8.00
C GLU A 758 9.56 -23.40 7.59
N GLU A 759 8.33 -23.34 7.07
CA GLU A 759 7.53 -24.47 6.57
C GLU A 759 7.01 -24.16 5.16
N PRO A 760 7.76 -24.49 4.07
CA PRO A 760 7.40 -24.07 2.71
C PRO A 760 6.03 -24.52 2.21
N ASP A 761 5.55 -25.68 2.69
CA ASP A 761 4.28 -26.29 2.30
C ASP A 761 3.09 -25.83 3.17
N ASN A 762 3.34 -25.06 4.24
CA ASN A 762 2.31 -24.60 5.15
C ASN A 762 1.96 -23.13 4.86
N LEU A 763 1.01 -22.93 3.99
CA LEU A 763 0.59 -21.59 3.58
C LEU A 763 -0.01 -20.76 4.74
N ALA A 764 -0.54 -21.40 5.81
CA ALA A 764 -1.10 -20.68 6.94
C ALA A 764 -0.04 -19.95 7.79
N ASN A 765 1.22 -20.38 7.74
CA ASN A 765 2.35 -19.77 8.46
C ASN A 765 3.33 -19.11 7.45
N TRP A 766 2.80 -18.48 6.43
CA TRP A 766 3.57 -17.88 5.35
C TRP A 766 4.55 -16.78 5.80
N ALA A 767 4.23 -16.10 6.89
CA ALA A 767 5.12 -15.09 7.46
C ALA A 767 6.28 -15.72 8.25
N ASP A 768 6.18 -16.98 8.72
CA ASP A 768 7.27 -17.64 9.44
C ASP A 768 8.43 -17.98 8.50
N GLY A 769 9.59 -17.41 8.81
CA GLY A 769 10.80 -17.55 8.01
C GLY A 769 11.77 -16.39 8.24
N GLU A 770 12.83 -16.35 7.45
CA GLU A 770 13.87 -15.33 7.57
C GLU A 770 14.39 -14.86 6.22
N TRP A 771 14.81 -13.62 6.15
CA TRP A 771 15.55 -13.09 5.03
C TRP A 771 17.00 -13.59 5.09
N ALA A 772 17.40 -14.41 4.15
CA ALA A 772 18.76 -14.91 4.02
C ALA A 772 19.50 -14.14 2.92
N THR A 773 20.74 -13.77 3.21
CA THR A 773 21.61 -13.15 2.22
C THR A 773 22.30 -14.23 1.40
N ALA A 774 22.19 -14.15 0.08
CA ALA A 774 22.88 -15.04 -0.83
C ALA A 774 24.38 -14.71 -0.91
N ASP A 775 25.23 -15.69 -0.71
CA ASP A 775 26.67 -15.54 -0.94
C ASP A 775 27.03 -16.03 -2.35
N GLY A 776 27.85 -15.25 -3.06
CA GLY A 776 28.32 -15.71 -4.34
C GLY A 776 28.46 -14.62 -5.40
N LYS A 777 28.15 -15.02 -6.63
CA LYS A 777 28.30 -14.18 -7.80
C LYS A 777 26.96 -13.48 -8.11
N TYR A 778 26.93 -12.20 -7.89
CA TYR A 778 25.83 -11.34 -8.31
C TYR A 778 26.12 -10.74 -9.69
N ARG A 779 25.07 -10.35 -10.41
CA ARG A 779 25.22 -9.57 -11.64
C ARG A 779 24.41 -8.28 -11.55
N VAL A 780 25.09 -7.16 -11.71
CA VAL A 780 24.47 -5.83 -11.85
C VAL A 780 24.19 -5.57 -13.32
N HIS A 781 22.97 -5.14 -13.62
CA HIS A 781 22.54 -4.71 -14.94
C HIS A 781 22.09 -3.26 -14.90
N VAL A 782 22.40 -2.47 -15.91
CA VAL A 782 22.00 -1.05 -16.00
C VAL A 782 21.55 -0.73 -17.41
N GLY A 783 20.38 -0.08 -17.52
CA GLY A 783 19.83 0.31 -18.82
C GLY A 783 18.52 1.06 -18.75
N GLY A 784 17.83 1.13 -19.89
CA GLY A 784 16.58 1.88 -20.05
C GLY A 784 15.31 1.08 -19.81
N SER A 785 15.39 -0.26 -19.71
CA SER A 785 14.25 -1.15 -19.43
C SER A 785 14.71 -2.52 -18.93
N SER A 786 13.79 -3.36 -18.50
CA SER A 786 14.11 -4.76 -18.11
C SER A 786 14.74 -5.56 -19.26
N ALA A 787 14.35 -5.30 -20.50
CA ALA A 787 14.88 -5.99 -21.69
C ALA A 787 16.08 -5.28 -22.35
N ASP A 788 16.38 -4.03 -21.98
CA ASP A 788 17.49 -3.25 -22.53
C ASP A 788 18.40 -2.77 -21.40
N THR A 789 19.37 -3.63 -21.06
CA THR A 789 20.40 -3.37 -20.04
C THR A 789 21.79 -3.51 -20.66
N PRO A 790 22.24 -2.50 -21.46
CA PRO A 790 23.49 -2.60 -22.20
C PRO A 790 24.73 -2.69 -21.32
N LEU A 791 24.64 -2.35 -20.05
CA LEU A 791 25.75 -2.47 -19.12
C LEU A 791 25.50 -3.60 -18.13
N GLU A 792 26.44 -4.55 -18.10
CA GLU A 792 26.40 -5.67 -17.14
C GLU A 792 27.74 -5.85 -16.45
N LYS A 793 27.70 -6.28 -15.20
CA LYS A 793 28.91 -6.58 -14.45
C LYS A 793 28.68 -7.62 -13.37
N ASP A 794 29.45 -8.72 -13.49
CA ASP A 794 29.55 -9.73 -12.45
C ASP A 794 30.37 -9.22 -11.26
N ILE A 795 29.85 -9.41 -10.05
CA ILE A 795 30.49 -9.03 -8.81
C ILE A 795 30.42 -10.17 -7.79
N PRO A 796 31.55 -10.66 -7.28
CA PRO A 796 31.52 -11.57 -6.14
C PRO A 796 31.25 -10.77 -4.86
N LEU A 797 30.18 -11.09 -4.15
CA LEU A 797 29.86 -10.51 -2.85
C LEU A 797 29.87 -11.61 -1.79
N ASN A 798 30.39 -11.27 -0.63
CA ASN A 798 30.40 -12.14 0.54
C ASN A 798 30.06 -11.28 1.76
N PHE A 799 28.84 -11.44 2.26
CA PHE A 799 28.31 -10.73 3.40
C PHE A 799 28.57 -11.46 4.72
N LYS A 800 28.98 -12.74 4.67
CA LYS A 800 29.32 -13.55 5.85
C LYS A 800 30.80 -13.40 6.19
N LEU A 801 31.14 -13.41 7.48
CA LEU A 801 32.54 -13.55 7.91
C LEU A 801 33.08 -14.89 7.40
N SER A 802 34.23 -14.88 6.73
CA SER A 802 34.88 -16.14 6.33
C SER A 802 35.16 -16.98 7.56
N LYS A 803 34.80 -18.27 7.53
CA LYS A 803 35.09 -19.21 8.61
C LYS A 803 36.58 -19.36 8.94
N ASP A 804 37.48 -18.87 8.09
CA ASP A 804 38.95 -18.90 8.26
C ASP A 804 39.48 -17.82 9.22
N ASP A 805 38.73 -16.71 9.43
CA ASP A 805 39.11 -15.69 10.42
C ASP A 805 38.77 -16.07 11.86
N SER A 806 38.04 -17.17 12.06
CA SER A 806 37.68 -17.68 13.38
C SER A 806 38.78 -18.38 14.14
N LYS A 807 39.99 -18.55 13.56
CA LYS A 807 41.17 -19.14 14.25
C LYS A 807 41.98 -18.14 15.07
N GLY A 808 41.50 -16.95 15.22
CA GLY A 808 42.20 -15.95 16.01
C GLY A 808 41.26 -14.91 16.64
N LYS A 809 40.45 -15.32 17.55
CA LYS A 809 39.77 -14.62 18.65
C LYS A 809 38.34 -15.12 18.78
N GLU A 810 38.07 -15.80 19.86
CA GLU A 810 36.73 -15.84 20.42
C GLU A 810 36.30 -14.39 20.63
N ASN A 811 35.51 -13.86 19.68
CA ASN A 811 34.81 -12.61 19.83
C ASN A 811 33.32 -12.83 19.69
N GLU A 812 32.70 -12.47 20.75
CA GLU A 812 31.30 -12.41 21.10
C GLU A 812 30.41 -11.90 19.97
N ASN A 813 29.35 -12.67 19.70
CA ASN A 813 28.21 -12.26 18.87
C ASN A 813 27.53 -11.04 19.51
N HIS A 814 27.54 -9.92 18.82
CA HIS A 814 26.69 -8.76 19.13
C HIS A 814 25.28 -8.94 18.56
N GLY A 815 24.50 -9.83 19.15
CA GLY A 815 23.06 -9.67 19.17
C GLY A 815 22.72 -9.04 20.52
N ASN A 816 22.28 -7.82 20.52
CA ASN A 816 21.84 -6.98 21.64
C ASN A 816 22.34 -7.39 23.03
N ASP A 817 23.60 -7.05 23.32
CA ASP A 817 24.27 -7.20 24.62
C ASP A 817 23.76 -6.12 25.59
N TRP A 818 22.55 -6.29 26.11
CA TRP A 818 22.08 -5.51 27.27
C TRP A 818 22.05 -6.33 28.57
N ASN A 819 22.60 -7.56 28.61
CA ASN A 819 22.61 -8.34 29.82
C ASN A 819 23.87 -9.19 30.07
N ASN A 820 25.04 -8.82 29.57
CA ASN A 820 26.30 -9.41 29.99
C ASN A 820 27.04 -8.45 30.92
N GLY A 821 26.76 -8.55 32.22
CA GLY A 821 27.53 -7.76 33.17
C GLY A 821 27.00 -7.63 34.58
N ASN A 822 26.02 -8.40 35.02
CA ASN A 822 25.58 -8.34 36.42
C ASN A 822 26.05 -9.55 37.25
N ASN A 823 27.34 -9.62 37.51
CA ASN A 823 27.86 -10.40 38.59
C ASN A 823 27.60 -9.68 39.93
N GLY A 824 26.54 -10.10 40.62
CA GLY A 824 26.39 -9.74 42.04
C GLY A 824 25.37 -8.68 42.41
N ASN A 825 24.36 -8.40 41.63
CA ASN A 825 23.27 -7.49 42.06
C ASN A 825 22.25 -8.16 42.98
N ASN A 826 21.92 -7.47 44.07
CA ASN A 826 20.82 -7.81 44.99
C ASN A 826 19.60 -6.97 44.55
N GLY A 827 18.63 -7.55 43.84
CA GLY A 827 17.45 -6.84 43.42
C GLY A 827 16.39 -7.75 42.73
N ILE A 828 15.27 -7.16 42.41
CA ILE A 828 14.24 -7.77 41.59
C ILE A 828 14.59 -7.40 40.13
N HIS A 829 14.80 -8.42 39.29
CA HIS A 829 15.00 -8.23 37.87
C HIS A 829 13.77 -8.73 37.14
N GLU A 830 13.04 -7.80 36.51
CA GLU A 830 11.99 -8.08 35.55
C GLU A 830 12.59 -7.98 34.14
N ASN A 831 12.57 -9.08 33.38
CA ASN A 831 12.80 -9.06 31.95
C ASN A 831 11.42 -9.02 31.26
N ASN A 832 10.80 -7.86 31.31
CA ASN A 832 9.61 -7.57 30.52
C ASN A 832 10.06 -6.93 29.22
N GLY A 833 10.42 -7.75 28.21
CA GLY A 833 10.60 -7.27 26.86
C GLY A 833 9.23 -7.25 26.16
N ILE A 834 8.83 -6.11 25.62
CA ILE A 834 7.71 -5.98 24.66
C ILE A 834 8.00 -6.82 23.39
N HIS A 835 9.27 -7.22 23.20
CA HIS A 835 9.70 -8.21 22.22
C HIS A 835 10.40 -9.35 22.95
N GLY A 836 9.85 -10.56 22.88
CA GLY A 836 10.45 -11.76 23.46
C GLY A 836 11.90 -11.92 22.99
N ASN A 837 12.86 -12.02 23.93
CA ASN A 837 14.26 -12.21 23.61
C ASN A 837 14.45 -13.52 22.81
N LYS A 838 15.09 -13.42 21.64
CA LYS A 838 15.45 -14.58 20.80
C LYS A 838 16.93 -14.89 21.00
N GLY A 839 17.26 -16.13 21.36
CA GLY A 839 18.64 -16.60 21.46
C GLY A 839 18.92 -17.46 22.68
N ASN A 840 20.18 -17.89 22.81
CA ASN A 840 20.62 -18.69 23.96
C ASN A 840 21.10 -17.75 25.09
N HIS A 841 20.47 -17.84 26.26
CA HIS A 841 20.83 -17.03 27.42
C HIS A 841 21.27 -17.88 28.62
N GLU A 842 22.34 -17.47 29.29
CA GLU A 842 22.83 -18.10 30.50
C GLU A 842 22.86 -17.10 31.65
N ASN A 843 22.10 -17.40 32.73
CA ASN A 843 22.10 -16.63 33.98
C ASN A 843 22.92 -17.37 35.05
N LYS A 844 24.02 -16.77 35.54
CA LYS A 844 24.90 -17.34 36.54
C LYS A 844 24.99 -16.54 37.84
N GLY A 845 24.73 -17.17 38.96
CA GLY A 845 25.10 -16.65 40.28
C GLY A 845 24.31 -15.47 40.83
N ASN A 846 23.17 -15.16 40.25
CA ASN A 846 22.36 -14.00 40.65
C ASN A 846 21.61 -14.22 41.94
N LYS A 847 21.37 -13.14 42.71
CA LYS A 847 20.58 -13.13 43.92
C LYS A 847 19.38 -12.22 43.73
N GLY A 848 18.15 -12.77 43.89
CA GLY A 848 16.93 -12.00 43.70
C GLY A 848 15.82 -12.83 43.10
N ASN A 849 14.70 -12.20 42.79
CA ASN A 849 13.60 -12.83 42.08
C ASN A 849 13.79 -12.59 40.59
N HIS A 850 13.58 -13.61 39.77
CA HIS A 850 13.66 -13.53 38.35
C HIS A 850 12.36 -13.99 37.71
N GLU A 851 11.83 -13.17 36.82
CA GLU A 851 10.67 -13.46 36.01
C GLU A 851 11.08 -13.43 34.52
N ASN A 852 10.76 -14.48 33.76
CA ASN A 852 11.00 -14.56 32.34
C ASN A 852 9.67 -14.82 31.64
N LYS A 853 9.21 -13.86 30.81
CA LYS A 853 7.96 -13.94 30.05
C LYS A 853 8.21 -13.84 28.54
N GLY A 854 7.54 -14.67 27.73
CA GLY A 854 7.49 -14.55 26.30
C GLY A 854 8.77 -14.83 25.51
N ASN A 855 9.80 -15.40 26.12
CA ASN A 855 11.10 -15.58 25.48
C ASN A 855 11.15 -16.81 24.56
N LYS A 856 11.82 -16.67 23.38
CA LYS A 856 12.06 -17.79 22.45
C LYS A 856 13.56 -18.14 22.44
N GLY A 857 13.91 -19.41 22.69
CA GLY A 857 15.30 -19.88 22.67
C GLY A 857 15.65 -20.78 23.84
N ASN A 858 16.93 -21.16 23.98
CA ASN A 858 17.39 -22.02 25.06
C ASN A 858 17.90 -21.14 26.20
N PHE A 859 17.39 -21.36 27.42
CA PHE A 859 17.77 -20.63 28.60
C PHE A 859 18.38 -21.57 29.63
N GLU A 860 19.52 -21.21 30.21
CA GLU A 860 20.19 -21.94 31.26
C GLU A 860 20.38 -21.04 32.48
N ASN A 861 19.78 -21.45 33.62
CA ASN A 861 19.93 -20.77 34.92
C ASN A 861 20.81 -21.59 35.83
N LYS A 862 21.99 -21.10 36.22
CA LYS A 862 22.96 -21.79 37.04
C LYS A 862 23.27 -21.08 38.36
N GLY A 863 23.10 -21.77 39.48
CA GLY A 863 23.61 -21.31 40.78
C GLY A 863 22.92 -20.08 41.38
N ASN A 864 21.74 -19.72 40.87
CA ASN A 864 21.02 -18.53 41.33
C ASN A 864 20.30 -18.74 42.66
N LYS A 865 20.08 -17.65 43.40
CA LYS A 865 19.36 -17.68 44.68
C LYS A 865 18.18 -16.72 44.60
N GLY A 866 16.94 -17.25 44.74
CA GLY A 866 15.71 -16.46 44.67
C GLY A 866 14.54 -17.24 44.10
N ASN A 867 13.45 -16.58 43.80
CA ASN A 867 12.30 -17.21 43.17
C ASN A 867 12.39 -17.00 41.67
N PHE A 868 12.02 -18.02 40.90
CA PHE A 868 12.04 -18.00 39.42
C PHE A 868 10.66 -18.33 38.90
N GLU A 869 10.14 -17.44 38.08
CA GLU A 869 8.90 -17.64 37.32
C GLU A 869 9.20 -17.59 35.82
N ASN A 870 8.73 -18.58 35.05
CA ASN A 870 8.91 -18.67 33.63
C ASN A 870 7.54 -18.93 33.01
N GLU A 871 7.02 -17.96 32.26
CA GLU A 871 5.70 -18.02 31.67
C GLU A 871 5.75 -17.72 30.15
N GLY A 872 4.99 -18.47 29.36
CA GLY A 872 4.81 -18.22 27.91
C GLY A 872 6.05 -18.42 27.04
N ASN A 873 7.10 -19.08 27.56
CA ASN A 873 8.37 -19.23 26.85
C ASN A 873 8.34 -20.42 25.88
N LYS A 874 8.82 -20.21 24.64
CA LYS A 874 9.03 -21.29 23.67
C LYS A 874 10.52 -21.64 23.61
N GLY A 875 10.89 -22.88 23.88
CA GLY A 875 12.27 -23.37 23.86
C GLY A 875 12.61 -24.27 25.05
N ASN A 876 13.87 -24.65 25.15
CA ASN A 876 14.32 -25.51 26.23
C ASN A 876 14.88 -24.67 27.38
N PHE A 877 14.37 -24.90 28.61
CA PHE A 877 14.83 -24.24 29.82
C PHE A 877 15.52 -25.24 30.72
N GLU A 878 16.79 -24.97 31.09
CA GLU A 878 17.56 -25.78 31.98
C GLU A 878 17.89 -25.02 33.26
N ASN A 879 17.44 -25.50 34.41
CA ASN A 879 17.74 -24.91 35.71
C ASN A 879 18.67 -25.84 36.49
N LYS A 880 19.90 -25.41 36.80
CA LYS A 880 20.92 -26.19 37.50
C LYS A 880 21.37 -25.51 38.79
N GLY A 881 21.26 -26.21 39.92
CA GLY A 881 21.85 -25.78 41.21
C GLY A 881 21.26 -24.51 41.80
N ASN A 882 20.05 -24.11 41.39
CA ASN A 882 19.37 -22.96 41.94
C ASN A 882 18.76 -23.21 43.34
N LYS A 883 18.63 -22.15 44.12
CA LYS A 883 18.00 -22.22 45.45
C LYS A 883 16.83 -21.22 45.48
N GLY A 884 15.60 -21.72 45.67
CA GLY A 884 14.38 -20.91 45.72
C GLY A 884 13.17 -21.68 45.20
N ASN A 885 12.05 -20.99 45.10
CA ASN A 885 10.84 -21.55 44.51
C ASN A 885 10.84 -21.31 43.00
N HIS A 886 10.38 -22.32 42.25
CA HIS A 886 10.32 -22.27 40.80
C HIS A 886 8.91 -22.57 40.33
N GLU A 887 8.32 -21.65 39.57
CA GLU A 887 7.08 -21.86 38.85
C GLU A 887 7.38 -21.84 37.37
N ASN A 888 6.98 -22.89 36.63
CA ASN A 888 7.24 -23.01 35.21
C ASN A 888 5.96 -23.41 34.47
N LYS A 889 5.65 -22.67 33.40
CA LYS A 889 4.58 -23.02 32.44
C LYS A 889 5.25 -23.31 31.10
N GLY A 890 5.39 -24.59 30.70
CA GLY A 890 6.07 -25.04 29.49
C GLY A 890 7.00 -26.21 29.67
N ASN A 891 7.87 -26.52 28.69
CA ASN A 891 8.84 -27.61 28.77
C ASN A 891 10.12 -27.17 29.51
N HIS A 892 10.39 -27.75 30.66
CA HIS A 892 11.55 -27.41 31.50
C HIS A 892 12.25 -28.63 32.06
N GLU A 893 13.59 -28.59 32.10
CA GLU A 893 14.42 -29.57 32.77
C GLU A 893 15.06 -28.98 34.02
N ASN A 894 14.85 -29.61 35.18
CA ASN A 894 15.37 -29.18 36.47
C ASN A 894 16.38 -30.18 37.02
N LYS A 895 17.65 -29.77 37.23
CA LYS A 895 18.72 -30.61 37.79
C LYS A 895 19.36 -30.00 39.02
N GLY A 896 19.36 -30.71 40.17
CA GLY A 896 20.10 -30.32 41.38
C GLY A 896 19.61 -29.06 42.07
N ASN A 897 18.39 -28.64 41.85
CA ASN A 897 17.80 -27.46 42.50
C ASN A 897 17.26 -27.77 43.90
N LYS A 898 17.21 -26.77 44.78
CA LYS A 898 16.65 -26.85 46.12
C LYS A 898 15.53 -25.84 46.30
N GLY A 899 14.29 -26.32 46.53
CA GLY A 899 13.11 -25.48 46.70
C GLY A 899 11.83 -26.19 46.25
N ASN A 900 10.70 -25.49 46.27
CA ASN A 900 9.43 -26.02 45.81
C ASN A 900 9.27 -25.79 44.32
N TYR A 901 8.69 -26.76 43.60
CA TYR A 901 8.50 -26.72 42.16
C TYR A 901 7.04 -26.90 41.79
N GLU A 902 6.50 -26.00 41.03
CA GLU A 902 5.19 -26.16 40.40
C GLU A 902 5.35 -26.12 38.88
N ASN A 903 4.93 -27.19 38.16
CA ASN A 903 4.93 -27.25 36.72
C ASN A 903 3.49 -27.39 36.23
N LYS A 904 3.00 -26.34 35.52
CA LYS A 904 1.69 -26.34 34.88
C LYS A 904 1.91 -26.31 33.35
N GLY A 905 1.86 -27.46 32.69
CA GLY A 905 1.99 -27.54 31.24
C GLY A 905 2.21 -28.93 30.66
N ASN A 906 1.93 -29.08 29.38
CA ASN A 906 1.70 -30.31 28.63
C ASN A 906 2.84 -31.36 28.68
N LYS A 907 2.43 -32.59 28.41
CA LYS A 907 3.20 -33.84 28.44
C LYS A 907 4.44 -33.80 27.56
N GLY A 908 5.60 -33.68 28.14
CA GLY A 908 6.89 -34.09 27.61
C GLY A 908 7.57 -35.01 28.60
N ASP A 909 8.28 -36.02 28.12
CA ASP A 909 8.89 -37.10 28.86
C ASP A 909 9.64 -36.66 30.09
N ASN A 910 9.10 -37.00 31.27
CA ASN A 910 9.78 -36.87 32.52
C ASN A 910 10.66 -38.10 32.80
N GLY A 911 11.92 -38.02 32.42
CA GLY A 911 12.97 -38.90 32.93
C GLY A 911 13.34 -38.54 34.37
N ASN A 912 12.49 -38.86 35.35
CA ASN A 912 12.89 -38.95 36.74
C ASN A 912 12.06 -40.03 37.45
N LYS A 913 12.74 -41.10 37.77
CA LYS A 913 12.24 -42.11 38.73
C LYS A 913 12.32 -41.53 40.12
N GLU A 914 11.28 -41.85 40.90
CA GLU A 914 11.07 -41.72 42.34
C GLU A 914 10.27 -40.47 42.75
N ASN A 915 8.95 -40.68 42.78
CA ASN A 915 8.19 -40.53 44.02
C ASN A 915 6.87 -41.32 43.96
N LYS A 916 6.75 -42.25 44.87
CA LYS A 916 5.53 -43.01 45.14
C LYS A 916 4.55 -42.12 45.91
N GLY A 917 3.29 -42.19 45.51
CA GLY A 917 2.19 -41.60 46.28
C GLY A 917 0.87 -41.70 45.52
N ASP A 918 0.29 -42.82 45.68
CA ASP A 918 -1.09 -43.31 45.74
C ASP A 918 -2.27 -42.57 45.15
N ASN A 919 -3.04 -43.37 44.41
CA ASN A 919 -4.52 -43.50 44.33
C ASN A 919 -5.32 -42.38 43.60
N GLY A 920 -5.98 -42.65 42.55
CA GLY A 920 -6.98 -43.63 42.21
C GLY A 920 -8.17 -42.89 41.62
N ASN A 921 -8.50 -43.15 40.39
CA ASN A 921 -9.81 -43.66 40.02
C ASN A 921 -9.96 -43.88 38.50
N ASN A 922 -10.38 -45.12 38.23
CA ASN A 922 -10.84 -45.58 36.95
C ASN A 922 -12.24 -45.01 36.62
N GLY A 923 -12.46 -44.70 35.39
CA GLY A 923 -13.78 -44.46 34.83
C GLY A 923 -13.79 -44.62 33.30
N LYS A 924 -14.01 -45.87 32.89
CA LYS A 924 -14.38 -46.22 31.52
C LYS A 924 -15.66 -45.51 31.10
N TRP A 925 -15.73 -45.06 29.89
CA TRP A 925 -16.93 -45.17 29.07
C TRP A 925 -16.55 -45.41 27.61
N GLU A 926 -16.83 -46.65 27.15
CA GLU A 926 -16.94 -47.04 25.76
C GLU A 926 -18.35 -46.82 25.24
N GLN A 927 -18.40 -46.53 23.94
CA GLN A 927 -19.45 -46.89 22.97
C GLN A 927 -20.88 -46.44 23.19
N TRP A 928 -21.40 -45.69 22.18
CA TRP A 928 -22.64 -46.07 21.51
C TRP A 928 -22.61 -45.58 20.06
N LYS A 929 -22.67 -46.56 19.17
CA LYS A 929 -23.00 -46.49 17.76
C LYS A 929 -24.51 -46.76 17.57
N GLN A 930 -25.04 -46.14 16.51
CA GLN A 930 -26.14 -46.59 15.64
C GLN A 930 -27.60 -46.16 15.94
N LEU A 931 -28.07 -45.32 15.01
CA LEU A 931 -29.23 -45.43 14.07
C LEU A 931 -30.67 -45.23 14.68
N PRO A 932 -31.72 -45.02 13.80
CA PRO A 932 -31.82 -44.41 12.49
C PRO A 932 -33.01 -43.40 12.32
N SER A 933 -32.96 -42.71 11.19
CA SER A 933 -34.03 -42.19 10.33
C SER A 933 -35.51 -42.15 10.76
N ILE A 934 -36.18 -41.16 10.14
CA ILE A 934 -37.62 -40.94 9.89
C ILE A 934 -38.18 -39.81 10.73
N VAL A 935 -38.37 -38.67 10.13
CA VAL A 935 -39.66 -38.10 9.69
C VAL A 935 -39.40 -36.89 8.76
N LEU A 936 -39.64 -37.15 7.52
CA LEU A 936 -39.87 -36.22 6.44
C LEU A 936 -41.27 -35.58 6.59
N TRP A 937 -41.39 -34.39 6.01
CA TRP A 937 -42.61 -33.75 5.52
C TRP A 937 -43.48 -32.99 6.50
N LEU A 938 -43.48 -31.75 6.22
CA LEU A 938 -44.63 -30.80 6.11
C LEU A 938 -44.14 -29.42 6.61
N TRP A 939 -43.85 -28.55 5.69
CA TRP A 939 -44.34 -27.17 5.56
C TRP A 939 -43.63 -26.45 4.40
N GLY A 940 -43.91 -26.97 3.20
CA GLY A 940 -43.94 -26.14 2.03
C GLY A 940 -45.40 -25.66 1.85
N TRP A 941 -45.58 -24.46 1.47
CA TRP A 941 -46.79 -23.76 1.11
C TRP A 941 -47.24 -22.71 2.14
N LEU A 942 -46.85 -21.52 1.85
CA LEU A 942 -47.63 -20.27 1.91
C LEU A 942 -46.64 -19.11 1.99
N MET A 943 -46.42 -18.48 0.87
CA MET A 943 -46.60 -17.07 0.57
C MET A 943 -45.97 -16.71 -0.77
N THR A 944 -46.72 -17.00 -1.82
CA THR A 944 -46.79 -16.16 -3.00
C THR A 944 -47.93 -15.17 -2.76
N ARG A 945 -47.56 -13.93 -2.56
CA ARG A 945 -48.22 -12.71 -3.09
C ARG A 945 -47.46 -11.49 -2.65
#